data_81bdd29f741abb82ab239313cf679f66
#
_entry.id   81bdd29f741abb82ab239313cf679f66
#
_cell.length_a   1.000
_cell.length_b   1.000
_cell.length_c   1.000
_cell.angle_alpha   90.00
_cell.angle_beta   90.00
_cell.angle_gamma   90.00
#
_symmetry.space_group_name_H-M   'P 1'
#
loop_
_entity.id
_entity.type
_entity.pdbx_description
1 polymer ?
#
loop_
_entity_poly.entity_id
_entity_poly.type
_entity_poly.pdbx_seq_one_letter_code
_entity_poly.pdbx_strand_id
1 'polypeptide(L)'
;MMEISREIFWNVKSTGEWIAYSLMVISFIILFLGLKKRYNMWKIGKSEPFDFMKLLGQRIGYFIKSGVFHKTILRKGEGFPGWMHLFIVWGFLILAIGAFLDAFQHHFTHLVFGWEYLKGDFYLWFSFFLELAGLAAIIGVLMAMYRRYVTKPERINDNKPDDFICLIWILVVLVSGFLVEAARIAATKPDFEVWSFVGWFLAGLFSGMDKASIETTHLILWYFHMVISFGLIVYIAYSTRLMHILTSSLNMMFRGVEDKPRGAIAPIPDFENAEEFGVNNIEGFTWRQIFDLDACTRCGRCQDRCPAHLTQKPLSPKKFIQDLKGEWEKTAAGIKNEDGLLDNVIQEETVWSCTGCLSCQVNCPVSIPTFDKNIEMRRYLIMTLSKVNSELKLLYKNLQTRFDPYGMGKSQRLEWTEGLDIKKATEEEVEYLYWVGCVASLDDRNRKIARSVATVLQKAGVSFGVLGPEEKCCGDPLRRTGNEYQYFELAEGNVELLKELGVKKIVTACPHCYNTLKNDYAQLGANFEVFHHTELIAKLAQEGKIKINANLEGITTYHDPCYLGRVNQVFDAPRSVVNQFKKGSYVEMGRHHDEGFCCGGGGGRMWMEEHHLRMNHLRIDEAIAINANTVVTACPYCLTMMEDAIKDREKTETMKALDISELVVKSID
;
A
#
# COMPACT_ATOMS: atom_id res chain seq x y z
N MET A 1 -0.42 58.71 -2.16
CA MET A 1 0.07 57.34 -1.86
C MET A 1 -0.33 56.48 -3.06
N MET A 2 0.61 55.77 -3.66
CA MET A 2 0.27 54.82 -4.72
C MET A 2 -0.63 53.74 -4.12
N GLU A 3 -1.74 53.39 -4.81
CA GLU A 3 -2.63 52.34 -4.35
C GLU A 3 -1.86 51.03 -4.31
N ILE A 4 -1.94 50.28 -3.18
CA ILE A 4 -1.25 48.97 -3.04
C ILE A 4 -2.04 47.95 -3.86
N SER A 5 -1.63 47.74 -5.10
CA SER A 5 -2.22 46.78 -6.05
C SER A 5 -1.26 46.51 -7.21
N ARG A 6 -1.54 45.47 -7.97
CA ARG A 6 -0.81 45.13 -9.20
C ARG A 6 -1.72 45.24 -10.39
N GLU A 7 -1.22 45.93 -11.46
CA GLU A 7 -1.89 45.88 -12.75
C GLU A 7 -1.72 44.49 -13.38
N ILE A 8 -2.85 43.83 -13.63
CA ILE A 8 -2.89 42.55 -14.33
C ILE A 8 -2.58 42.80 -15.81
N PHE A 9 -1.76 41.97 -16.43
CA PHE A 9 -1.25 42.16 -17.79
C PHE A 9 -0.45 43.47 -18.01
N TRP A 10 0.21 43.97 -16.95
CA TRP A 10 1.10 45.13 -17.10
C TRP A 10 2.03 44.98 -18.31
N ASN A 11 2.16 46.03 -19.11
CA ASN A 11 2.96 46.10 -20.35
C ASN A 11 2.55 45.06 -21.43
N VAL A 12 1.46 44.31 -21.23
CA VAL A 12 0.94 43.34 -22.19
C VAL A 12 -0.28 43.95 -22.87
N LYS A 13 -0.18 44.31 -24.16
CA LYS A 13 -1.28 44.89 -24.91
C LYS A 13 -2.43 43.90 -25.10
N SER A 14 -3.61 44.36 -25.41
CA SER A 14 -4.80 43.53 -25.69
C SER A 14 -4.53 42.37 -26.68
N THR A 15 -3.64 42.57 -27.65
CA THR A 15 -3.18 41.49 -28.55
C THR A 15 -2.51 40.36 -27.79
N GLY A 16 -1.70 40.65 -26.76
CA GLY A 16 -1.06 39.64 -25.95
C GLY A 16 -2.05 38.83 -25.09
N GLU A 17 -3.08 39.51 -24.57
CA GLU A 17 -4.16 38.84 -23.83
C GLU A 17 -4.92 37.85 -24.72
N TRP A 18 -5.31 38.25 -25.93
CA TRP A 18 -5.97 37.38 -26.89
C TRP A 18 -5.10 36.16 -27.28
N ILE A 19 -3.79 36.36 -27.43
CA ILE A 19 -2.86 35.25 -27.67
C ILE A 19 -2.85 34.30 -26.49
N ALA A 20 -2.80 34.80 -25.23
CA ALA A 20 -2.83 33.99 -24.04
C ALA A 20 -4.11 33.13 -23.92
N TYR A 21 -5.28 33.74 -24.13
CA TYR A 21 -6.56 33.02 -24.11
C TYR A 21 -6.65 31.95 -25.22
N SER A 22 -6.19 32.30 -26.41
CA SER A 22 -6.18 31.37 -27.54
C SER A 22 -5.29 30.15 -27.24
N LEU A 23 -4.08 30.37 -26.72
CA LEU A 23 -3.17 29.30 -26.32
C LEU A 23 -3.72 28.50 -25.15
N MET A 24 -4.36 29.13 -24.17
CA MET A 24 -5.03 28.44 -23.07
C MET A 24 -6.09 27.47 -23.58
N VAL A 25 -7.00 27.94 -24.45
CA VAL A 25 -8.06 27.09 -25.02
C VAL A 25 -7.47 25.94 -25.81
N ILE A 26 -6.47 26.19 -26.66
CA ILE A 26 -5.77 25.15 -27.44
C ILE A 26 -5.11 24.12 -26.50
N SER A 27 -4.44 24.59 -25.47
CA SER A 27 -3.77 23.71 -24.51
C SER A 27 -4.74 22.81 -23.76
N PHE A 28 -5.88 23.34 -23.34
CA PHE A 28 -6.92 22.53 -22.69
C PHE A 28 -7.59 21.55 -23.66
N ILE A 29 -7.79 21.91 -24.93
CA ILE A 29 -8.28 20.97 -25.96
C ILE A 29 -7.30 19.81 -26.13
N ILE A 30 -6.01 20.12 -26.29
CA ILE A 30 -4.98 19.09 -26.47
C ILE A 30 -4.86 18.21 -25.21
N LEU A 31 -4.88 18.81 -24.01
CA LEU A 31 -4.90 18.07 -22.75
C LEU A 31 -6.12 17.13 -22.70
N PHE A 32 -7.30 17.62 -23.03
CA PHE A 32 -8.52 16.81 -23.02
C PHE A 32 -8.44 15.64 -24.01
N LEU A 33 -7.94 15.87 -25.23
CA LEU A 33 -7.75 14.81 -26.23
C LEU A 33 -6.75 13.76 -25.75
N GLY A 34 -5.65 14.19 -25.10
CA GLY A 34 -4.68 13.29 -24.49
C GLY A 34 -5.28 12.46 -23.34
N LEU A 35 -6.06 13.07 -22.47
CA LEU A 35 -6.77 12.38 -21.38
C LEU A 35 -7.83 11.41 -21.92
N LYS A 36 -8.57 11.79 -22.97
CA LYS A 36 -9.52 10.89 -23.64
C LYS A 36 -8.82 9.66 -24.23
N LYS A 37 -7.66 9.86 -24.89
CA LYS A 37 -6.84 8.75 -25.35
C LYS A 37 -6.44 7.84 -24.20
N ARG A 38 -5.97 8.40 -23.09
CA ARG A 38 -5.55 7.63 -21.89
C ARG A 38 -6.71 6.87 -21.26
N TYR A 39 -7.87 7.51 -21.17
CA TYR A 39 -9.10 6.86 -20.71
C TYR A 39 -9.47 5.63 -21.54
N ASN A 40 -9.37 5.72 -22.88
CA ASN A 40 -9.61 4.59 -23.77
C ASN A 40 -8.60 3.44 -23.54
N MET A 41 -7.35 3.77 -23.21
CA MET A 41 -6.33 2.77 -22.87
C MET A 41 -6.66 2.02 -21.57
N TRP A 42 -7.26 2.67 -20.56
CA TRP A 42 -7.70 1.98 -19.34
C TRP A 42 -8.87 1.04 -19.60
N LYS A 43 -9.73 1.34 -20.55
CA LYS A 43 -10.94 0.57 -20.89
C LYS A 43 -10.69 -0.72 -21.66
N ILE A 44 -9.46 -1.04 -22.04
CA ILE A 44 -9.13 -2.33 -22.69
C ILE A 44 -9.31 -3.51 -21.73
N GLY A 45 -9.26 -3.28 -20.42
CA GLY A 45 -9.51 -4.28 -19.40
C GLY A 45 -10.99 -4.62 -19.22
N LYS A 46 -11.23 -5.74 -18.53
CA LYS A 46 -12.59 -6.21 -18.19
C LYS A 46 -13.34 -5.17 -17.36
N SER A 47 -14.64 -5.11 -17.54
CA SER A 47 -15.52 -4.34 -16.64
C SER A 47 -15.50 -4.93 -15.23
N GLU A 48 -15.63 -4.08 -14.23
CA GLU A 48 -15.66 -4.44 -12.82
C GLU A 48 -16.79 -3.66 -12.14
N PRO A 49 -17.66 -4.30 -11.34
CA PRO A 49 -18.65 -3.59 -10.55
C PRO A 49 -17.92 -2.70 -9.54
N PHE A 50 -18.06 -1.39 -9.67
CA PHE A 50 -17.43 -0.43 -8.78
C PHE A 50 -18.34 0.79 -8.59
N ASP A 51 -18.91 0.89 -7.39
CA ASP A 51 -19.69 2.06 -7.00
C ASP A 51 -18.78 3.09 -6.31
N PHE A 52 -18.35 4.08 -7.09
CA PHE A 52 -17.54 5.18 -6.58
C PHE A 52 -18.25 6.01 -5.52
N MET A 53 -19.56 6.18 -5.64
CA MET A 53 -20.35 7.05 -4.78
C MET A 53 -20.61 6.44 -3.39
N LYS A 54 -20.65 5.11 -3.29
CA LYS A 54 -20.97 4.36 -2.05
C LYS A 54 -20.16 4.81 -0.83
N LEU A 55 -18.87 5.16 -1.01
CA LEU A 55 -17.98 5.59 0.07
C LEU A 55 -17.30 6.95 -0.22
N LEU A 56 -17.96 7.81 -0.99
CA LEU A 56 -17.36 9.04 -1.52
C LEU A 56 -16.73 9.92 -0.42
N GLY A 57 -17.43 10.13 0.69
CA GLY A 57 -16.91 10.94 1.80
C GLY A 57 -15.64 10.36 2.41
N GLN A 58 -15.57 9.03 2.58
CA GLN A 58 -14.37 8.35 3.09
C GLN A 58 -13.22 8.40 2.07
N ARG A 59 -13.52 8.25 0.79
CA ARG A 59 -12.55 8.33 -0.32
C ARG A 59 -11.93 9.72 -0.42
N ILE A 60 -12.76 10.78 -0.36
CA ILE A 60 -12.30 12.17 -0.32
C ILE A 60 -11.46 12.41 0.95
N GLY A 61 -11.94 11.97 2.11
CA GLY A 61 -11.18 12.08 3.37
C GLY A 61 -9.83 11.38 3.32
N TYR A 62 -9.75 10.19 2.72
CA TYR A 62 -8.49 9.49 2.51
C TYR A 62 -7.56 10.25 1.55
N PHE A 63 -8.08 10.75 0.43
CA PHE A 63 -7.32 11.55 -0.52
C PHE A 63 -6.77 12.84 0.12
N ILE A 64 -7.59 13.56 0.87
CA ILE A 64 -7.13 14.76 1.58
C ILE A 64 -5.99 14.42 2.56
N LYS A 65 -6.15 13.39 3.38
CA LYS A 65 -5.10 12.98 4.34
C LYS A 65 -3.83 12.49 3.65
N SER A 66 -3.96 11.69 2.62
CA SER A 66 -2.84 10.95 2.00
C SER A 66 -2.22 11.69 0.82
N GLY A 67 -3.02 12.34 -0.02
CA GLY A 67 -2.58 13.09 -1.19
C GLY A 67 -2.22 14.54 -0.84
N VAL A 68 -3.17 15.30 -0.25
CA VAL A 68 -2.95 16.73 0.05
C VAL A 68 -2.01 16.91 1.24
N PHE A 69 -2.29 16.26 2.38
CA PHE A 69 -1.44 16.35 3.59
C PHE A 69 -0.31 15.31 3.64
N HIS A 70 -0.07 14.58 2.58
CA HIS A 70 1.09 13.69 2.40
C HIS A 70 1.30 12.63 3.50
N LYS A 71 0.25 12.19 4.22
CA LYS A 71 0.37 11.21 5.31
C LYS A 71 1.04 9.90 4.85
N THR A 72 0.76 9.44 3.63
CA THR A 72 1.36 8.23 3.06
C THR A 72 2.76 8.45 2.50
N ILE A 73 3.14 9.71 2.28
CA ILE A 73 4.44 10.10 1.71
C ILE A 73 5.43 10.45 2.81
N LEU A 74 4.99 11.19 3.85
CA LEU A 74 5.77 11.54 5.03
C LEU A 74 5.71 10.40 6.06
N ARG A 75 6.54 9.37 5.88
CA ARG A 75 6.66 8.23 6.79
C ARG A 75 8.05 8.18 7.43
N LYS A 76 8.17 7.43 8.52
CA LYS A 76 9.47 7.14 9.17
C LYS A 76 10.45 6.56 8.14
N GLY A 77 11.65 7.12 8.08
CA GLY A 77 12.66 6.72 7.07
C GLY A 77 12.51 7.34 5.68
N GLU A 78 11.43 8.10 5.42
CA GLU A 78 11.15 8.78 4.15
C GLU A 78 11.14 10.32 4.27
N GLY A 79 11.85 10.88 5.26
CA GLY A 79 11.83 12.32 5.53
C GLY A 79 12.26 13.17 4.34
N PHE A 80 13.46 12.92 3.80
CA PHE A 80 13.98 13.71 2.67
C PHE A 80 13.07 13.66 1.42
N PRO A 81 12.70 12.49 0.87
CA PRO A 81 11.77 12.43 -0.26
C PRO A 81 10.36 12.94 0.08
N GLY A 82 9.93 12.86 1.33
CA GLY A 82 8.66 13.39 1.78
C GLY A 82 8.61 14.92 1.72
N TRP A 83 9.57 15.61 2.32
CA TRP A 83 9.68 17.07 2.29
C TRP A 83 9.92 17.60 0.88
N MET A 84 10.81 16.95 0.12
CA MET A 84 11.03 17.24 -1.29
C MET A 84 9.70 17.29 -2.08
N HIS A 85 8.89 16.25 -1.97
CA HIS A 85 7.63 16.16 -2.69
C HIS A 85 6.59 17.17 -2.16
N LEU A 86 6.56 17.38 -0.86
CA LEU A 86 5.67 18.36 -0.23
C LEU A 86 5.96 19.78 -0.73
N PHE A 87 7.22 20.18 -0.81
CA PHE A 87 7.61 21.50 -1.32
C PHE A 87 7.19 21.70 -2.79
N ILE A 88 7.35 20.67 -3.62
CA ILE A 88 6.91 20.74 -5.02
C ILE A 88 5.38 20.87 -5.08
N VAL A 89 4.64 19.99 -4.40
CA VAL A 89 3.17 19.94 -4.51
C VAL A 89 2.51 21.16 -3.90
N TRP A 90 2.88 21.53 -2.66
CA TRP A 90 2.28 22.71 -2.02
C TRP A 90 2.72 24.02 -2.66
N GLY A 91 3.99 24.11 -3.08
CA GLY A 91 4.46 25.25 -3.84
C GLY A 91 3.65 25.43 -5.12
N PHE A 92 3.49 24.35 -5.90
CA PHE A 92 2.71 24.41 -7.15
C PHE A 92 1.21 24.67 -6.90
N LEU A 93 0.62 24.09 -5.87
CA LEU A 93 -0.79 24.27 -5.53
C LEU A 93 -1.08 25.73 -5.13
N ILE A 94 -0.23 26.34 -4.29
CA ILE A 94 -0.38 27.73 -3.86
C ILE A 94 -0.23 28.69 -5.06
N LEU A 95 0.77 28.45 -5.93
CA LEU A 95 0.94 29.22 -7.15
C LEU A 95 -0.25 29.08 -8.09
N ALA A 96 -0.81 27.89 -8.25
CA ALA A 96 -2.00 27.66 -9.06
C ALA A 96 -3.24 28.37 -8.48
N ILE A 97 -3.42 28.34 -7.16
CA ILE A 97 -4.48 29.10 -6.47
C ILE A 97 -4.27 30.60 -6.69
N GLY A 98 -3.01 31.07 -6.59
CA GLY A 98 -2.68 32.45 -6.86
C GLY A 98 -3.06 32.90 -8.27
N ALA A 99 -2.68 32.11 -9.28
CA ALA A 99 -3.05 32.39 -10.67
C ALA A 99 -4.57 32.33 -10.90
N PHE A 100 -5.27 31.41 -10.21
CA PHE A 100 -6.72 31.34 -10.26
C PHE A 100 -7.37 32.58 -9.63
N LEU A 101 -6.90 33.04 -8.48
CA LEU A 101 -7.43 34.24 -7.82
C LEU A 101 -7.21 35.49 -8.68
N ASP A 102 -6.05 35.64 -9.29
CA ASP A 102 -5.74 36.72 -10.23
C ASP A 102 -6.71 36.73 -11.42
N ALA A 103 -6.87 35.56 -12.06
CA ALA A 103 -7.80 35.41 -13.18
C ALA A 103 -9.28 35.62 -12.74
N PHE A 104 -9.67 35.14 -11.58
CA PHE A 104 -11.02 35.27 -11.06
C PHE A 104 -11.35 36.75 -10.74
N GLN A 105 -10.40 37.51 -10.18
CA GLN A 105 -10.57 38.93 -10.01
C GLN A 105 -10.77 39.64 -11.35
N HIS A 106 -9.87 39.38 -12.31
CA HIS A 106 -9.90 40.10 -13.59
C HIS A 106 -11.16 39.80 -14.42
N HIS A 107 -11.56 38.52 -14.51
CA HIS A 107 -12.63 38.08 -15.40
C HIS A 107 -14.01 38.04 -14.76
N PHE A 108 -14.10 37.95 -13.44
CA PHE A 108 -15.39 37.77 -12.79
C PHE A 108 -15.70 38.92 -11.83
N THR A 109 -14.91 39.11 -10.75
CA THR A 109 -15.33 40.09 -9.73
C THR A 109 -15.19 41.52 -10.19
N HIS A 110 -14.15 41.86 -10.94
CA HIS A 110 -13.98 43.19 -11.52
C HIS A 110 -15.01 43.46 -12.64
N LEU A 111 -15.16 42.51 -13.57
CA LEU A 111 -16.06 42.70 -14.74
C LEU A 111 -17.55 42.71 -14.34
N VAL A 112 -17.99 41.86 -13.41
CA VAL A 112 -19.39 41.68 -13.03
C VAL A 112 -19.82 42.66 -11.92
N PHE A 113 -18.95 42.88 -10.92
CA PHE A 113 -19.28 43.61 -9.71
C PHE A 113 -18.45 44.90 -9.54
N GLY A 114 -17.47 45.18 -10.38
CA GLY A 114 -16.50 46.25 -10.18
C GLY A 114 -15.63 46.10 -8.93
N TRP A 115 -15.55 44.89 -8.38
CA TRP A 115 -14.88 44.61 -7.11
C TRP A 115 -13.48 44.00 -7.33
N GLU A 116 -12.50 44.65 -6.73
CA GLU A 116 -11.11 44.19 -6.73
C GLU A 116 -10.68 43.91 -5.30
N TYR A 117 -10.31 42.67 -5.02
CA TYR A 117 -9.90 42.21 -3.69
C TYR A 117 -8.39 42.10 -3.54
N LEU A 118 -7.63 42.00 -4.63
CA LEU A 118 -6.17 41.96 -4.59
C LEU A 118 -5.60 43.39 -4.42
N LYS A 119 -5.94 44.00 -3.26
CA LYS A 119 -5.55 45.36 -2.90
C LYS A 119 -5.14 45.44 -1.43
N GLY A 120 -4.35 46.47 -1.08
CA GLY A 120 -3.95 46.79 0.28
C GLY A 120 -3.20 45.62 0.94
N ASP A 121 -3.44 45.43 2.24
CA ASP A 121 -2.77 44.38 3.03
C ASP A 121 -3.00 42.97 2.50
N PHE A 122 -4.18 42.70 1.90
CA PHE A 122 -4.45 41.41 1.31
C PHE A 122 -3.50 41.09 0.14
N TYR A 123 -3.23 42.09 -0.71
CA TYR A 123 -2.25 41.93 -1.80
C TYR A 123 -0.83 41.69 -1.27
N LEU A 124 -0.43 42.38 -0.19
CA LEU A 124 0.91 42.17 0.41
C LEU A 124 1.12 40.73 0.89
N TRP A 125 0.16 40.20 1.66
CA TRP A 125 0.23 38.82 2.10
C TRP A 125 0.12 37.81 0.94
N PHE A 126 -0.73 38.09 -0.04
CA PHE A 126 -0.85 37.30 -1.25
C PHE A 126 0.49 37.18 -1.97
N SER A 127 1.17 38.30 -2.25
CA SER A 127 2.51 38.30 -2.85
C SER A 127 3.52 37.53 -2.03
N PHE A 128 3.57 37.81 -0.73
CA PHE A 128 4.50 37.10 0.17
C PHE A 128 4.35 35.59 0.14
N PHE A 129 3.12 35.08 0.21
CA PHE A 129 2.88 33.63 0.19
C PHE A 129 3.16 33.01 -1.19
N LEU A 130 2.93 33.72 -2.28
CA LEU A 130 3.30 33.23 -3.61
C LEU A 130 4.82 33.17 -3.79
N GLU A 131 5.55 34.15 -3.32
CA GLU A 131 7.01 34.16 -3.29
C GLU A 131 7.58 32.96 -2.52
N LEU A 132 7.09 32.78 -1.31
CA LEU A 132 7.49 31.64 -0.46
C LEU A 132 7.17 30.28 -1.12
N ALA A 133 6.01 30.17 -1.74
CA ALA A 133 5.58 28.96 -2.44
C ALA A 133 6.46 28.66 -3.67
N GLY A 134 6.75 29.68 -4.47
CA GLY A 134 7.65 29.57 -5.63
C GLY A 134 9.06 29.15 -5.24
N LEU A 135 9.63 29.77 -4.19
CA LEU A 135 10.93 29.41 -3.65
C LEU A 135 10.95 27.98 -3.10
N ALA A 136 9.91 27.59 -2.33
CA ALA A 136 9.78 26.22 -1.83
C ALA A 136 9.70 25.22 -2.98
N ALA A 137 8.94 25.50 -4.05
CA ALA A 137 8.87 24.64 -5.22
C ALA A 137 10.24 24.47 -5.90
N ILE A 138 11.01 25.54 -6.08
CA ILE A 138 12.37 25.48 -6.63
C ILE A 138 13.27 24.62 -5.77
N ILE A 139 13.27 24.84 -4.45
CA ILE A 139 14.05 24.00 -3.51
C ILE A 139 13.64 22.52 -3.65
N GLY A 140 12.36 22.23 -3.68
CA GLY A 140 11.83 20.88 -3.86
C GLY A 140 12.30 20.21 -5.17
N VAL A 141 12.29 20.95 -6.28
CA VAL A 141 12.78 20.46 -7.59
C VAL A 141 14.29 20.21 -7.54
N LEU A 142 15.06 21.12 -6.96
CA LEU A 142 16.51 20.93 -6.79
C LEU A 142 16.83 19.73 -5.89
N MET A 143 16.09 19.52 -4.80
CA MET A 143 16.18 18.32 -3.97
C MET A 143 15.88 17.05 -4.79
N ALA A 144 14.86 17.08 -5.68
CA ALA A 144 14.53 15.96 -6.54
C ALA A 144 15.65 15.65 -7.55
N MET A 145 16.24 16.68 -8.16
CA MET A 145 17.38 16.54 -9.04
C MET A 145 18.59 15.97 -8.31
N TYR A 146 18.94 16.53 -7.14
CA TYR A 146 20.03 16.05 -6.30
C TYR A 146 19.84 14.57 -5.95
N ARG A 147 18.65 14.19 -5.47
CA ARG A 147 18.33 12.82 -5.11
C ARG A 147 18.45 11.86 -6.28
N ARG A 148 18.01 12.27 -7.48
CA ARG A 148 17.95 11.38 -8.65
C ARG A 148 19.29 11.27 -9.37
N TYR A 149 20.06 12.37 -9.47
CA TYR A 149 21.26 12.42 -10.31
C TYR A 149 22.57 12.44 -9.51
N VAL A 150 22.54 12.82 -8.23
CA VAL A 150 23.71 12.84 -7.36
C VAL A 150 23.72 11.64 -6.41
N THR A 151 22.72 11.48 -5.55
CA THR A 151 22.72 10.38 -4.56
C THR A 151 22.29 9.03 -5.15
N LYS A 152 21.51 9.00 -6.21
CA LYS A 152 21.14 7.83 -7.02
C LYS A 152 20.74 6.60 -6.18
N PRO A 153 19.75 6.67 -5.25
CA PRO A 153 19.34 5.50 -4.50
C PRO A 153 18.93 4.39 -5.47
N GLU A 154 19.30 3.15 -5.16
CA GLU A 154 19.04 1.98 -6.02
C GLU A 154 17.58 1.88 -6.50
N ARG A 155 16.65 2.12 -5.60
CA ARG A 155 15.21 2.03 -5.90
C ARG A 155 14.70 3.02 -6.96
N ILE A 156 15.45 4.05 -7.33
CA ILE A 156 15.08 5.04 -8.36
C ILE A 156 16.18 5.23 -9.42
N ASN A 157 17.10 4.28 -9.55
CA ASN A 157 18.20 4.36 -10.51
C ASN A 157 17.78 3.97 -11.95
N ASP A 158 16.48 3.76 -12.19
CA ASP A 158 15.87 3.48 -13.50
C ASP A 158 15.44 4.78 -14.22
N ASN A 159 16.41 5.69 -14.45
CA ASN A 159 16.12 6.98 -15.06
C ASN A 159 15.62 6.86 -16.51
N LYS A 160 14.53 7.57 -16.80
CA LYS A 160 14.01 7.76 -18.16
C LYS A 160 14.20 9.22 -18.59
N PRO A 161 14.31 9.53 -19.88
CA PRO A 161 14.42 10.92 -20.37
C PRO A 161 13.30 11.83 -19.84
N ASP A 162 12.06 11.32 -19.74
CA ASP A 162 10.91 12.02 -19.19
C ASP A 162 11.14 12.52 -17.74
N ASP A 163 11.90 11.80 -16.92
CA ASP A 163 12.20 12.21 -15.55
C ASP A 163 13.04 13.51 -15.51
N PHE A 164 13.99 13.64 -16.43
CA PHE A 164 14.84 14.83 -16.54
C PHE A 164 14.08 16.00 -17.16
N ILE A 165 13.38 15.75 -18.26
CA ILE A 165 12.58 16.75 -18.98
C ILE A 165 11.57 17.40 -18.02
N CYS A 166 10.81 16.61 -17.26
CA CYS A 166 9.85 17.13 -16.28
C CYS A 166 10.49 18.05 -15.25
N LEU A 167 11.61 17.63 -14.64
CA LEU A 167 12.25 18.41 -13.58
C LEU A 167 12.83 19.72 -14.11
N ILE A 168 13.50 19.70 -15.27
CA ILE A 168 14.03 20.91 -15.89
C ILE A 168 12.90 21.82 -16.33
N TRP A 169 11.85 21.29 -16.96
CA TRP A 169 10.73 22.10 -17.42
C TRP A 169 10.02 22.83 -16.27
N ILE A 170 9.72 22.12 -15.18
CA ILE A 170 9.14 22.73 -13.97
C ILE A 170 10.09 23.82 -13.43
N LEU A 171 11.40 23.55 -13.34
CA LEU A 171 12.38 24.53 -12.87
C LEU A 171 12.40 25.79 -13.74
N VAL A 172 12.39 25.62 -15.07
CA VAL A 172 12.40 26.75 -16.02
C VAL A 172 11.10 27.56 -15.91
N VAL A 173 9.96 26.92 -15.73
CA VAL A 173 8.67 27.63 -15.49
C VAL A 173 8.74 28.45 -14.21
N LEU A 174 9.23 27.89 -13.10
CA LEU A 174 9.33 28.58 -11.82
C LEU A 174 10.30 29.78 -11.89
N VAL A 175 11.48 29.58 -12.46
CA VAL A 175 12.52 30.63 -12.58
C VAL A 175 12.04 31.74 -13.52
N SER A 176 11.45 31.38 -14.66
CA SER A 176 10.96 32.39 -15.62
C SER A 176 9.81 33.22 -15.03
N GLY A 177 8.97 32.67 -14.18
CA GLY A 177 7.91 33.40 -13.45
C GLY A 177 8.51 34.51 -12.56
N PHE A 178 9.50 34.17 -11.76
CA PHE A 178 10.23 35.16 -10.96
C PHE A 178 10.94 36.22 -11.81
N LEU A 179 11.49 35.86 -12.97
CA LEU A 179 12.14 36.84 -13.86
C LEU A 179 11.16 37.79 -14.49
N VAL A 180 9.95 37.32 -14.85
CA VAL A 180 8.86 38.21 -15.34
C VAL A 180 8.48 39.23 -14.26
N GLU A 181 8.27 38.75 -13.03
CA GLU A 181 7.94 39.63 -11.91
C GLU A 181 9.08 40.62 -11.60
N ALA A 182 10.32 40.15 -11.56
CA ALA A 182 11.48 41.01 -11.34
C ALA A 182 11.62 42.14 -12.38
N ALA A 183 11.40 41.84 -13.67
CA ALA A 183 11.43 42.82 -14.72
C ALA A 183 10.30 43.86 -14.55
N ARG A 184 9.08 43.44 -14.15
CA ARG A 184 7.97 44.37 -13.83
C ARG A 184 8.35 45.28 -12.66
N ILE A 185 8.85 44.74 -11.56
CA ILE A 185 9.27 45.50 -10.37
C ILE A 185 10.37 46.49 -10.72
N ALA A 186 11.37 46.09 -11.51
CA ALA A 186 12.47 46.98 -11.94
C ALA A 186 11.95 48.19 -12.76
N ALA A 187 10.93 48.00 -13.60
CA ALA A 187 10.36 49.06 -14.43
C ALA A 187 9.41 50.01 -13.66
N THR A 188 8.62 49.49 -12.71
CA THR A 188 7.57 50.23 -11.99
C THR A 188 8.04 50.76 -10.64
N LYS A 189 8.99 50.11 -9.97
CA LYS A 189 9.63 50.46 -8.68
C LYS A 189 8.66 50.88 -7.57
N PRO A 190 7.59 50.13 -7.29
CA PRO A 190 6.68 50.46 -6.19
C PRO A 190 7.30 50.01 -4.85
N ASP A 191 7.31 50.87 -3.83
CA ASP A 191 7.94 50.63 -2.52
C ASP A 191 7.35 49.40 -1.79
N PHE A 192 6.08 49.09 -2.01
CA PHE A 192 5.41 47.95 -1.35
C PHE A 192 5.80 46.59 -1.93
N GLU A 193 6.42 46.51 -3.10
CA GLU A 193 6.84 45.25 -3.72
C GLU A 193 8.06 44.58 -3.01
N VAL A 194 8.57 45.22 -1.97
CA VAL A 194 9.49 44.53 -1.03
C VAL A 194 8.86 43.27 -0.43
N TRP A 195 7.53 43.16 -0.42
CA TRP A 195 6.83 41.92 -0.01
C TRP A 195 6.93 40.82 -1.04
N SER A 196 7.18 41.13 -2.31
CA SER A 196 7.60 40.17 -3.35
C SER A 196 9.13 39.99 -3.29
N PHE A 197 9.62 39.49 -2.17
CA PHE A 197 11.03 39.60 -1.78
C PHE A 197 12.02 38.94 -2.76
N VAL A 198 11.67 37.83 -3.44
CA VAL A 198 12.51 37.19 -4.47
C VAL A 198 12.52 38.03 -5.73
N GLY A 199 11.31 38.43 -6.22
CA GLY A 199 11.15 39.33 -7.36
C GLY A 199 11.87 40.66 -7.14
N TRP A 200 11.73 41.25 -5.94
CA TRP A 200 12.42 42.50 -5.55
C TRP A 200 13.95 42.32 -5.58
N PHE A 201 14.49 41.25 -5.01
CA PHE A 201 15.93 40.96 -5.06
C PHE A 201 16.42 40.81 -6.50
N LEU A 202 15.72 40.00 -7.31
CA LEU A 202 16.07 39.77 -8.72
C LEU A 202 15.89 41.00 -9.61
N ALA A 203 15.07 41.96 -9.22
CA ALA A 203 14.93 43.24 -9.94
C ALA A 203 16.27 43.99 -10.04
N GLY A 204 17.19 43.75 -9.09
CA GLY A 204 18.55 44.24 -9.15
C GLY A 204 19.35 43.85 -10.41
N LEU A 205 19.01 42.72 -11.04
CA LEU A 205 19.62 42.28 -12.31
C LEU A 205 19.40 43.25 -13.47
N PHE A 206 18.34 44.06 -13.38
CA PHE A 206 17.94 45.02 -14.41
C PHE A 206 18.35 46.45 -14.09
N SER A 207 19.08 46.69 -12.98
CA SER A 207 19.40 48.06 -12.46
C SER A 207 20.20 48.93 -13.41
N GLY A 208 20.96 48.39 -14.36
CA GLY A 208 21.74 49.09 -15.36
C GLY A 208 21.01 49.36 -16.70
N MET A 209 19.76 48.91 -16.82
CA MET A 209 18.99 49.03 -18.06
C MET A 209 18.08 50.25 -18.04
N ASP A 210 17.88 50.88 -19.20
CA ASP A 210 16.83 51.88 -19.35
C ASP A 210 15.42 51.24 -19.33
N LYS A 211 14.41 52.06 -19.04
CA LYS A 211 13.04 51.61 -18.88
C LYS A 211 12.50 50.89 -20.13
N ALA A 212 12.76 51.40 -21.33
CA ALA A 212 12.25 50.80 -22.57
C ALA A 212 12.88 49.40 -22.82
N SER A 213 14.17 49.23 -22.49
CA SER A 213 14.86 47.96 -22.55
C SER A 213 14.29 46.94 -21.53
N ILE A 214 13.96 47.39 -20.31
CA ILE A 214 13.29 46.56 -19.30
C ILE A 214 11.91 46.12 -19.76
N GLU A 215 11.09 47.03 -20.28
CA GLU A 215 9.74 46.76 -20.81
C GLU A 215 9.79 45.73 -21.96
N THR A 216 10.77 45.85 -22.86
CA THR A 216 10.97 44.90 -23.96
C THR A 216 11.38 43.53 -23.40
N THR A 217 12.29 43.47 -22.45
CA THR A 217 12.72 42.24 -21.79
C THR A 217 11.58 41.55 -21.05
N HIS A 218 10.77 42.35 -20.33
CA HIS A 218 9.56 41.85 -19.68
C HIS A 218 8.62 41.14 -20.66
N LEU A 219 8.31 41.78 -21.82
CA LEU A 219 7.47 41.16 -22.85
C LEU A 219 8.03 39.85 -23.37
N ILE A 220 9.34 39.75 -23.64
CA ILE A 220 9.99 38.53 -24.10
C ILE A 220 9.85 37.45 -23.03
N LEU A 221 10.17 37.77 -21.79
CA LEU A 221 10.07 36.83 -20.67
C LEU A 221 8.63 36.38 -20.42
N TRP A 222 7.66 37.31 -20.53
CA TRP A 222 6.24 37.02 -20.36
C TRP A 222 5.73 36.02 -21.41
N TYR A 223 6.00 36.29 -22.71
CA TYR A 223 5.62 35.35 -23.77
C TYR A 223 6.32 34.01 -23.64
N PHE A 224 7.57 34.01 -23.28
CA PHE A 224 8.31 32.76 -23.02
C PHE A 224 7.68 31.98 -21.89
N HIS A 225 7.48 32.61 -20.71
CA HIS A 225 6.85 31.98 -19.54
C HIS A 225 5.47 31.42 -19.85
N MET A 226 4.64 32.19 -20.56
CA MET A 226 3.30 31.79 -20.97
C MET A 226 3.34 30.53 -21.85
N VAL A 227 4.16 30.50 -22.89
CA VAL A 227 4.25 29.36 -23.81
C VAL A 227 4.73 28.10 -23.11
N ILE A 228 5.77 28.19 -22.29
CA ILE A 228 6.28 27.01 -21.56
C ILE A 228 5.31 26.53 -20.49
N SER A 229 4.54 27.43 -19.86
CA SER A 229 3.54 27.07 -18.85
C SER A 229 2.36 26.32 -19.47
N PHE A 230 1.81 26.83 -20.57
CA PHE A 230 0.77 26.12 -21.32
C PHE A 230 1.29 24.81 -21.96
N GLY A 231 2.53 24.81 -22.44
CA GLY A 231 3.19 23.61 -22.90
C GLY A 231 3.31 22.53 -21.80
N LEU A 232 3.61 22.93 -20.57
CA LEU A 232 3.66 22.01 -19.42
C LEU A 232 2.29 21.41 -19.12
N ILE A 233 1.21 22.18 -19.21
CA ILE A 233 -0.17 21.70 -19.06
C ILE A 233 -0.49 20.62 -20.10
N VAL A 234 -0.17 20.90 -21.37
CA VAL A 234 -0.32 19.90 -22.44
C VAL A 234 0.48 18.63 -22.17
N TYR A 235 1.72 18.80 -21.70
CA TYR A 235 2.63 17.69 -21.46
C TYR A 235 2.15 16.73 -20.36
N ILE A 236 1.28 17.16 -19.43
CA ILE A 236 0.69 16.29 -18.39
C ILE A 236 0.06 15.02 -19.00
N ALA A 237 -0.70 15.16 -20.09
CA ALA A 237 -1.40 14.02 -20.70
C ALA A 237 -0.46 13.04 -21.42
N TYR A 238 0.75 13.44 -21.78
CA TYR A 238 1.71 12.67 -22.56
C TYR A 238 2.89 12.16 -21.72
N SER A 239 3.20 12.83 -20.63
CA SER A 239 4.27 12.43 -19.70
C SER A 239 3.85 11.28 -18.81
N THR A 240 4.67 10.23 -18.76
CA THR A 240 4.45 9.14 -17.78
C THR A 240 4.73 9.59 -16.35
N ARG A 241 5.48 10.71 -16.20
CA ARG A 241 5.83 11.26 -14.89
C ARG A 241 4.78 12.25 -14.40
N LEU A 242 4.32 13.19 -15.22
CA LEU A 242 3.35 14.19 -14.80
C LEU A 242 1.91 13.67 -14.73
N MET A 243 1.58 12.64 -15.52
CA MET A 243 0.26 12.00 -15.47
C MET A 243 -0.11 11.54 -14.05
N HIS A 244 0.87 11.21 -13.19
CA HIS A 244 0.60 10.79 -11.82
C HIS A 244 -0.14 11.86 -10.98
N ILE A 245 -0.07 13.13 -11.35
CA ILE A 245 -0.83 14.21 -10.70
C ILE A 245 -2.33 13.84 -10.71
N LEU A 246 -2.81 13.29 -11.81
CA LEU A 246 -4.20 12.85 -11.96
C LEU A 246 -4.40 11.40 -11.54
N THR A 247 -3.59 10.49 -12.09
CA THR A 247 -3.82 9.04 -11.89
C THR A 247 -3.54 8.60 -10.46
N SER A 248 -2.50 9.13 -9.79
CA SER A 248 -2.24 8.79 -8.38
C SER A 248 -3.32 9.34 -7.46
N SER A 249 -3.79 10.56 -7.71
CA SER A 249 -4.87 11.18 -6.94
C SER A 249 -6.17 10.38 -7.05
N LEU A 250 -6.55 9.99 -8.27
CA LEU A 250 -7.71 9.15 -8.52
C LEU A 250 -7.52 7.74 -7.93
N ASN A 251 -6.32 7.17 -8.03
CA ASN A 251 -6.06 5.84 -7.47
C ASN A 251 -6.17 5.81 -5.94
N MET A 252 -5.73 6.87 -5.26
CA MET A 252 -5.96 7.02 -3.82
C MET A 252 -7.46 7.00 -3.48
N MET A 253 -8.31 7.60 -4.33
CA MET A 253 -9.76 7.56 -4.16
C MET A 253 -10.36 6.20 -4.50
N PHE A 254 -9.81 5.48 -5.48
CA PHE A 254 -10.30 4.16 -5.90
C PHE A 254 -9.85 3.03 -4.97
N ARG A 255 -8.61 3.08 -4.46
CA ARG A 255 -7.93 2.00 -3.73
C ARG A 255 -7.64 2.31 -2.25
N GLY A 256 -7.69 3.56 -1.85
CA GLY A 256 -7.42 3.96 -0.47
C GLY A 256 -8.49 3.51 0.52
N VAL A 257 -9.73 3.40 0.04
CA VAL A 257 -10.89 2.87 0.76
C VAL A 257 -11.58 1.84 -0.14
N GLU A 258 -11.51 0.59 0.25
CA GLU A 258 -12.12 -0.52 -0.48
C GLU A 258 -13.37 -1.03 0.23
N ASP A 259 -14.32 -1.58 -0.54
CA ASP A 259 -15.57 -2.13 -0.03
C ASP A 259 -15.39 -3.52 0.57
N LYS A 260 -14.28 -4.19 0.23
CA LYS A 260 -13.91 -5.52 0.74
C LYS A 260 -12.85 -5.41 1.84
N PRO A 261 -12.78 -6.36 2.77
CA PRO A 261 -11.67 -6.47 3.70
C PRO A 261 -10.34 -6.63 2.95
N ARG A 262 -9.29 -5.97 3.44
CA ARG A 262 -7.96 -5.96 2.80
C ARG A 262 -7.40 -7.35 2.52
N GLY A 263 -7.70 -8.34 3.36
CA GLY A 263 -7.21 -9.71 3.22
C GLY A 263 -8.06 -10.62 2.33
N ALA A 264 -9.24 -10.19 1.92
CA ALA A 264 -10.12 -10.99 1.08
C ALA A 264 -9.64 -10.99 -0.38
N ILE A 265 -9.47 -12.17 -0.96
CA ILE A 265 -9.24 -12.31 -2.40
C ILE A 265 -10.59 -12.15 -3.10
N ALA A 266 -10.63 -11.40 -4.21
CA ALA A 266 -11.84 -11.25 -5.00
C ALA A 266 -12.30 -12.62 -5.54
N PRO A 267 -13.60 -12.94 -5.50
CA PRO A 267 -14.12 -14.15 -6.13
C PRO A 267 -13.94 -14.08 -7.65
N ILE A 268 -13.89 -15.22 -8.28
CA ILE A 268 -13.91 -15.29 -9.75
C ILE A 268 -15.36 -15.06 -10.19
N PRO A 269 -15.65 -14.03 -11.00
CA PRO A 269 -16.98 -13.81 -11.52
C PRO A 269 -17.41 -14.99 -12.40
N ASP A 270 -18.68 -15.42 -12.26
CA ASP A 270 -19.27 -16.48 -13.07
C ASP A 270 -18.40 -17.75 -13.16
N PHE A 271 -17.98 -18.23 -11.98
CA PHE A 271 -17.05 -19.34 -11.85
C PHE A 271 -17.47 -20.62 -12.61
N GLU A 272 -18.79 -20.89 -12.66
CA GLU A 272 -19.34 -22.11 -13.26
C GLU A 272 -19.27 -22.09 -14.81
N ASN A 273 -19.34 -20.91 -15.43
CA ASN A 273 -19.35 -20.75 -16.87
C ASN A 273 -18.01 -20.22 -17.44
N ALA A 274 -17.01 -20.01 -16.59
CA ALA A 274 -15.73 -19.48 -17.03
C ALA A 274 -14.94 -20.54 -17.82
N GLU A 275 -14.59 -20.22 -19.06
CA GLU A 275 -13.72 -21.08 -19.93
C GLU A 275 -12.24 -20.98 -19.53
N GLU A 276 -11.80 -19.83 -19.03
CA GLU A 276 -10.44 -19.57 -18.57
C GLU A 276 -10.44 -18.92 -17.19
N PHE A 277 -9.51 -19.33 -16.36
CA PHE A 277 -9.34 -18.83 -15.00
C PHE A 277 -8.05 -18.05 -14.86
N GLY A 278 -8.15 -16.90 -14.19
CA GLY A 278 -7.00 -16.03 -13.96
C GLY A 278 -6.63 -15.19 -15.20
N VAL A 279 -5.39 -14.72 -15.25
CA VAL A 279 -4.97 -13.73 -16.25
C VAL A 279 -3.57 -14.05 -16.80
N ASN A 280 -3.45 -14.12 -18.14
CA ASN A 280 -2.19 -14.22 -18.88
C ASN A 280 -2.06 -13.18 -20.01
N ASN A 281 -2.98 -12.26 -20.11
CA ASN A 281 -2.90 -11.13 -21.04
C ASN A 281 -3.37 -9.85 -20.33
N ILE A 282 -3.06 -8.69 -20.88
CA ILE A 282 -3.41 -7.40 -20.27
C ILE A 282 -4.91 -7.18 -20.23
N GLU A 283 -5.62 -7.57 -21.27
CA GLU A 283 -7.08 -7.41 -21.38
C GLU A 283 -7.84 -8.27 -20.36
N GLY A 284 -7.22 -9.31 -19.84
CA GLY A 284 -7.77 -10.15 -18.78
C GLY A 284 -7.88 -9.45 -17.43
N PHE A 285 -7.07 -8.43 -17.17
CA PHE A 285 -7.20 -7.61 -15.96
C PHE A 285 -8.42 -6.69 -16.03
N THR A 286 -8.97 -6.33 -14.85
CA THR A 286 -10.03 -5.31 -14.80
C THR A 286 -9.48 -3.92 -15.12
N TRP A 287 -10.36 -3.00 -15.57
CA TRP A 287 -9.96 -1.62 -15.84
C TRP A 287 -9.29 -0.93 -14.64
N ARG A 288 -9.73 -1.24 -13.41
CA ARG A 288 -9.09 -0.71 -12.18
C ARG A 288 -7.70 -1.29 -11.95
N GLN A 289 -7.49 -2.58 -12.23
CA GLN A 289 -6.17 -3.20 -12.16
C GLN A 289 -5.20 -2.62 -13.21
N ILE A 290 -5.71 -2.26 -14.38
CA ILE A 290 -4.95 -1.54 -15.41
C ILE A 290 -4.67 -0.10 -14.97
N PHE A 291 -5.66 0.59 -14.41
CA PHE A 291 -5.48 1.95 -13.89
C PHE A 291 -4.40 2.02 -12.78
N ASP A 292 -4.29 1.00 -11.93
CA ASP A 292 -3.21 0.88 -10.95
C ASP A 292 -1.81 0.95 -11.59
N LEU A 293 -1.64 0.35 -12.80
CA LEU A 293 -0.36 0.36 -13.52
C LEU A 293 0.03 1.78 -13.92
N ASP A 294 -0.94 2.56 -14.37
CA ASP A 294 -0.73 3.95 -14.75
C ASP A 294 -0.51 4.89 -13.57
N ALA A 295 -1.13 4.60 -12.44
CA ALA A 295 -0.94 5.35 -11.20
C ALA A 295 0.45 5.13 -10.55
N CYS A 296 1.22 4.13 -10.97
CA CYS A 296 2.52 3.82 -10.40
C CYS A 296 3.57 4.89 -10.69
N THR A 297 4.05 5.57 -9.67
CA THR A 297 5.06 6.62 -9.75
C THR A 297 6.51 6.12 -9.82
N ARG A 298 6.76 4.83 -9.85
CA ARG A 298 8.10 4.21 -9.82
C ARG A 298 8.96 4.63 -8.62
N CYS A 299 8.35 4.97 -7.47
CA CYS A 299 9.08 5.46 -6.30
C CYS A 299 9.93 4.40 -5.59
N GLY A 300 9.67 3.11 -5.84
CA GLY A 300 10.45 1.97 -5.33
C GLY A 300 10.21 1.60 -3.87
N ARG A 301 9.32 2.26 -3.12
CA ARG A 301 9.06 1.93 -1.71
C ARG A 301 8.59 0.49 -1.51
N CYS A 302 7.77 -0.02 -2.43
CA CYS A 302 7.30 -1.40 -2.42
C CYS A 302 8.44 -2.41 -2.57
N GLN A 303 9.47 -2.08 -3.34
CA GLN A 303 10.69 -2.88 -3.51
C GLN A 303 11.51 -2.93 -2.23
N ASP A 304 11.82 -1.76 -1.64
CA ASP A 304 12.63 -1.66 -0.41
C ASP A 304 11.99 -2.34 0.81
N ARG A 305 10.68 -2.63 0.75
CA ARG A 305 9.93 -3.27 1.82
C ARG A 305 9.49 -4.70 1.49
N CYS A 306 9.82 -5.19 0.29
CA CYS A 306 9.43 -6.54 -0.13
C CYS A 306 10.39 -7.58 0.43
N PRO A 307 9.90 -8.55 1.23
CA PRO A 307 10.75 -9.62 1.76
C PRO A 307 11.41 -10.45 0.66
N ALA A 308 10.69 -10.74 -0.43
CA ALA A 308 11.25 -11.50 -1.56
C ALA A 308 12.39 -10.74 -2.22
N HIS A 309 12.21 -9.43 -2.48
CA HIS A 309 13.28 -8.62 -3.08
C HIS A 309 14.51 -8.53 -2.18
N LEU A 310 14.31 -8.27 -0.89
CA LEU A 310 15.41 -8.15 0.08
C LEU A 310 16.16 -9.46 0.33
N THR A 311 15.58 -10.59 -0.05
CA THR A 311 16.21 -11.91 -0.02
C THR A 311 16.63 -12.39 -1.41
N GLN A 312 16.85 -11.45 -2.35
CA GLN A 312 17.40 -11.69 -3.69
C GLN A 312 16.56 -12.64 -4.58
N LYS A 313 15.28 -12.81 -4.25
CA LYS A 313 14.34 -13.51 -5.13
C LYS A 313 13.95 -12.63 -6.30
N PRO A 314 13.52 -13.19 -7.45
CA PRO A 314 13.28 -12.40 -8.67
C PRO A 314 12.13 -11.38 -8.55
N LEU A 315 11.31 -11.46 -7.51
CA LEU A 315 10.19 -10.54 -7.31
C LEU A 315 10.65 -9.17 -6.77
N SER A 316 10.66 -8.15 -7.62
CA SER A 316 10.54 -6.76 -7.23
C SER A 316 9.12 -6.27 -7.53
N PRO A 317 8.30 -5.87 -6.52
CA PRO A 317 6.94 -5.37 -6.79
C PRO A 317 6.93 -4.14 -7.72
N LYS A 318 7.96 -3.30 -7.65
CA LYS A 318 8.14 -2.18 -8.56
C LYS A 318 8.31 -2.66 -10.00
N LYS A 319 9.25 -3.59 -10.22
CA LYS A 319 9.52 -4.15 -11.55
C LYS A 319 8.31 -4.87 -12.10
N PHE A 320 7.63 -5.69 -11.29
CA PHE A 320 6.40 -6.39 -11.65
C PHE A 320 5.32 -5.44 -12.20
N ILE A 321 5.03 -4.34 -11.49
CA ILE A 321 4.06 -3.33 -11.95
C ILE A 321 4.56 -2.59 -13.19
N GLN A 322 5.86 -2.29 -13.31
CA GLN A 322 6.39 -1.57 -14.46
C GLN A 322 6.49 -2.44 -15.71
N ASP A 323 6.76 -3.72 -15.59
CA ASP A 323 6.74 -4.67 -16.70
C ASP A 323 5.32 -4.82 -17.23
N LEU A 324 4.32 -4.99 -16.36
CA LEU A 324 2.90 -4.99 -16.75
C LEU A 324 2.47 -3.67 -17.38
N LYS A 325 2.94 -2.52 -16.86
CA LYS A 325 2.68 -1.20 -17.46
C LYS A 325 3.24 -1.11 -18.88
N GLY A 326 4.48 -1.56 -19.09
CA GLY A 326 5.10 -1.58 -20.41
C GLY A 326 4.31 -2.41 -21.40
N GLU A 327 3.81 -3.55 -20.97
CA GLU A 327 2.99 -4.42 -21.82
C GLU A 327 1.61 -3.81 -22.09
N TRP A 328 0.98 -3.20 -21.09
CA TRP A 328 -0.26 -2.45 -21.27
C TRP A 328 -0.11 -1.31 -22.31
N GLU A 329 0.98 -0.55 -22.25
CA GLU A 329 1.24 0.53 -23.20
C GLU A 329 1.40 0.01 -24.64
N LYS A 330 2.03 -1.17 -24.84
CA LYS A 330 2.13 -1.84 -26.14
C LYS A 330 0.76 -2.34 -26.63
N THR A 331 0.02 -3.05 -25.77
CA THR A 331 -1.31 -3.57 -26.10
C THR A 331 -2.26 -2.44 -26.49
N ALA A 332 -2.25 -1.32 -25.74
CA ALA A 332 -3.04 -0.14 -26.06
C ALA A 332 -2.60 0.57 -27.37
N ALA A 333 -1.37 0.35 -27.81
CA ALA A 333 -0.89 0.79 -29.12
C ALA A 333 -1.21 -0.19 -30.27
N GLY A 334 -1.93 -1.29 -29.99
CA GLY A 334 -2.31 -2.31 -30.96
C GLY A 334 -1.27 -3.41 -31.19
N ILE A 335 -0.21 -3.45 -30.37
CA ILE A 335 0.81 -4.51 -30.42
C ILE A 335 0.36 -5.63 -29.48
N LYS A 336 -0.10 -6.74 -30.05
CA LYS A 336 -0.54 -7.90 -29.27
C LYS A 336 0.64 -8.77 -28.87
N ASN A 337 0.60 -9.28 -27.65
CA ASN A 337 1.49 -10.31 -27.16
C ASN A 337 0.75 -11.65 -27.23
N GLU A 338 0.99 -12.41 -28.28
CA GLU A 338 0.32 -13.70 -28.51
C GLU A 338 0.79 -14.79 -27.54
N ASP A 339 2.02 -14.67 -27.02
CA ASP A 339 2.60 -15.64 -26.09
C ASP A 339 2.16 -15.41 -24.62
N GLY A 340 1.44 -14.32 -24.37
CA GLY A 340 0.94 -13.97 -23.02
C GLY A 340 1.99 -13.33 -22.11
N LEU A 341 1.60 -13.12 -20.84
CA LEU A 341 2.42 -12.42 -19.86
C LEU A 341 3.43 -13.35 -19.16
N LEU A 342 3.03 -14.59 -18.86
CA LEU A 342 3.85 -15.54 -18.13
C LEU A 342 5.02 -16.02 -19.00
N ASP A 343 6.20 -16.04 -18.38
CA ASP A 343 7.51 -16.36 -18.92
C ASP A 343 8.03 -15.42 -20.02
N ASN A 344 7.17 -14.58 -20.63
CA ASN A 344 7.58 -13.56 -21.62
C ASN A 344 7.79 -12.18 -20.99
N VAL A 345 6.91 -11.77 -20.06
CA VAL A 345 6.94 -10.47 -19.36
C VAL A 345 7.25 -10.67 -17.88
N ILE A 346 6.59 -11.64 -17.28
CA ILE A 346 6.72 -12.00 -15.86
C ILE A 346 7.12 -13.47 -15.77
N GLN A 347 8.28 -13.74 -15.24
CA GLN A 347 8.74 -15.12 -15.01
C GLN A 347 7.89 -15.82 -13.95
N GLU A 348 7.62 -17.09 -14.12
CA GLU A 348 6.84 -17.89 -13.17
C GLU A 348 7.41 -17.84 -11.75
N GLU A 349 8.73 -17.94 -11.60
CA GLU A 349 9.39 -17.84 -10.30
C GLU A 349 9.11 -16.50 -9.59
N THR A 350 8.95 -15.40 -10.34
CA THR A 350 8.54 -14.10 -9.82
C THR A 350 7.16 -14.19 -9.17
N VAL A 351 6.22 -14.89 -9.81
CA VAL A 351 4.86 -15.11 -9.30
C VAL A 351 4.87 -15.88 -7.99
N TRP A 352 5.65 -16.97 -7.94
CA TRP A 352 5.76 -17.84 -6.76
C TRP A 352 6.59 -17.26 -5.62
N SER A 353 7.44 -16.28 -5.87
CA SER A 353 8.22 -15.59 -4.84
C SER A 353 7.37 -14.75 -3.87
N CYS A 354 6.12 -14.44 -4.22
CA CYS A 354 5.24 -13.61 -3.41
C CYS A 354 4.65 -14.38 -2.23
N THR A 355 4.83 -13.84 -1.01
CA THR A 355 4.25 -14.39 0.23
C THR A 355 2.84 -13.88 0.54
N GLY A 356 2.26 -13.01 -0.27
CA GLY A 356 0.95 -12.40 0.00
C GLY A 356 0.90 -11.51 1.25
N CYS A 357 2.04 -11.05 1.75
CA CYS A 357 2.13 -10.31 3.02
C CYS A 357 1.66 -8.85 2.98
N LEU A 358 1.26 -8.34 1.82
CA LEU A 358 0.77 -6.98 1.54
C LEU A 358 1.72 -5.83 1.93
N SER A 359 3.00 -6.10 2.23
CA SER A 359 3.97 -5.04 2.57
C SER A 359 4.12 -4.01 1.44
N CYS A 360 4.11 -4.45 0.18
CA CYS A 360 4.16 -3.58 -1.00
C CYS A 360 2.96 -2.65 -1.09
N GLN A 361 1.75 -3.13 -0.80
CA GLN A 361 0.50 -2.35 -0.86
C GLN A 361 0.44 -1.30 0.24
N VAL A 362 0.72 -1.71 1.49
CA VAL A 362 0.67 -0.81 2.67
C VAL A 362 1.71 0.30 2.58
N ASN A 363 2.87 0.03 2.01
CA ASN A 363 3.93 1.02 1.81
C ASN A 363 3.80 1.82 0.51
N CYS A 364 2.84 1.46 -0.37
CA CYS A 364 2.59 2.21 -1.59
C CYS A 364 1.88 3.54 -1.27
N PRO A 365 2.45 4.70 -1.66
CA PRO A 365 1.81 5.99 -1.41
C PRO A 365 0.47 6.15 -2.13
N VAL A 366 0.24 5.37 -3.18
CA VAL A 366 -0.98 5.41 -4.00
C VAL A 366 -1.79 4.11 -3.91
N SER A 367 -1.52 3.26 -2.92
CA SER A 367 -2.32 2.08 -2.53
C SER A 367 -2.50 1.01 -3.63
N ILE A 368 -1.50 0.77 -4.47
CA ILE A 368 -1.57 -0.23 -5.55
C ILE A 368 -1.59 -1.66 -4.95
N PRO A 369 -2.63 -2.47 -5.21
CA PRO A 369 -2.72 -3.86 -4.77
C PRO A 369 -1.96 -4.78 -5.72
N THR A 370 -0.65 -4.92 -5.52
CA THR A 370 0.21 -5.78 -6.34
C THR A 370 -0.17 -7.25 -6.22
N PHE A 371 -0.59 -7.69 -5.03
CA PHE A 371 -0.96 -9.08 -4.77
C PHE A 371 -2.19 -9.51 -5.57
N ASP A 372 -3.16 -8.62 -5.80
CA ASP A 372 -4.37 -8.93 -6.59
C ASP A 372 -4.01 -9.35 -8.02
N LYS A 373 -2.98 -8.74 -8.62
CA LYS A 373 -2.49 -9.11 -9.95
C LYS A 373 -1.68 -10.40 -9.94
N ASN A 374 -0.93 -10.63 -8.85
CA ASN A 374 -0.15 -11.86 -8.68
C ASN A 374 -1.07 -13.07 -8.51
N ILE A 375 -2.17 -12.95 -7.75
CA ILE A 375 -3.11 -14.06 -7.55
C ILE A 375 -3.84 -14.43 -8.85
N GLU A 376 -4.16 -13.46 -9.72
CA GLU A 376 -4.73 -13.75 -11.02
C GLU A 376 -3.79 -14.58 -11.91
N MET A 377 -2.50 -14.30 -11.88
CA MET A 377 -1.49 -15.10 -12.59
C MET A 377 -1.36 -16.51 -11.99
N ARG A 378 -1.45 -16.66 -10.65
CA ARG A 378 -1.47 -17.96 -9.99
C ARG A 378 -2.69 -18.78 -10.39
N ARG A 379 -3.87 -18.16 -10.43
CA ARG A 379 -5.11 -18.79 -10.93
C ARG A 379 -4.92 -19.34 -12.34
N TYR A 380 -4.33 -18.54 -13.23
CA TYR A 380 -4.07 -18.97 -14.59
C TYR A 380 -3.11 -20.16 -14.65
N LEU A 381 -1.99 -20.11 -13.91
CA LEU A 381 -1.02 -21.21 -13.84
C LEU A 381 -1.68 -22.51 -13.38
N ILE A 382 -2.46 -22.45 -12.30
CA ILE A 382 -3.01 -23.63 -11.62
C ILE A 382 -4.25 -24.15 -12.35
N MET A 383 -5.21 -23.28 -12.64
CA MET A 383 -6.54 -23.71 -13.09
C MET A 383 -6.65 -23.79 -14.62
N THR A 384 -5.97 -22.92 -15.37
CA THR A 384 -6.00 -22.95 -16.83
C THR A 384 -4.88 -23.82 -17.40
N LEU A 385 -3.63 -23.62 -16.95
CA LEU A 385 -2.49 -24.39 -17.48
C LEU A 385 -2.24 -25.71 -16.74
N SER A 386 -2.86 -25.95 -15.59
CA SER A 386 -2.56 -27.08 -14.71
C SER A 386 -1.07 -27.22 -14.37
N LYS A 387 -0.36 -26.08 -14.38
CA LYS A 387 1.09 -26.01 -14.15
C LYS A 387 1.34 -25.83 -12.65
N VAL A 388 1.58 -26.95 -11.98
CA VAL A 388 1.77 -27.02 -10.51
C VAL A 388 3.15 -27.56 -10.23
N ASN A 389 3.94 -26.89 -9.38
CA ASN A 389 5.20 -27.44 -8.90
C ASN A 389 5.01 -28.67 -8.00
N SER A 390 6.06 -29.47 -7.85
CA SER A 390 6.02 -30.80 -7.17
C SER A 390 5.48 -30.72 -5.76
N GLU A 391 5.91 -29.70 -5.00
CA GLU A 391 5.57 -29.54 -3.59
C GLU A 391 4.08 -29.18 -3.42
N LEU A 392 3.55 -28.31 -4.29
CA LEU A 392 2.13 -27.96 -4.27
C LEU A 392 1.23 -29.10 -4.75
N LYS A 393 1.73 -29.99 -5.63
CA LYS A 393 0.97 -31.19 -6.01
C LYS A 393 0.70 -32.10 -4.81
N LEU A 394 1.70 -32.27 -3.94
CA LEU A 394 1.54 -33.06 -2.71
C LEU A 394 0.56 -32.36 -1.76
N LEU A 395 0.69 -31.07 -1.57
CA LEU A 395 -0.23 -30.25 -0.77
C LEU A 395 -1.68 -30.40 -1.24
N TYR A 396 -1.93 -30.25 -2.54
CA TYR A 396 -3.29 -30.35 -3.12
C TYR A 396 -3.86 -31.75 -2.96
N LYS A 397 -3.06 -32.80 -3.22
CA LYS A 397 -3.47 -34.18 -3.00
C LYS A 397 -3.85 -34.43 -1.53
N ASN A 398 -3.04 -33.97 -0.59
CA ASN A 398 -3.30 -34.13 0.83
C ASN A 398 -4.59 -33.42 1.25
N LEU A 399 -4.80 -32.17 0.79
CA LEU A 399 -6.02 -31.40 1.07
C LEU A 399 -7.26 -32.04 0.46
N GLN A 400 -7.17 -32.63 -0.72
CA GLN A 400 -8.26 -33.32 -1.36
C GLN A 400 -8.64 -34.63 -0.68
N THR A 401 -7.67 -35.42 -0.25
CA THR A 401 -7.90 -36.79 0.24
C THR A 401 -7.97 -36.89 1.76
N ARG A 402 -7.27 -36.02 2.48
CA ARG A 402 -7.13 -36.02 3.93
C ARG A 402 -7.67 -34.79 4.62
N PHE A 403 -8.01 -33.74 3.86
CA PHE A 403 -8.47 -32.44 4.34
C PHE A 403 -7.49 -31.70 5.26
N ASP A 404 -6.21 -32.05 5.19
CA ASP A 404 -5.12 -31.40 5.90
C ASP A 404 -3.87 -31.33 5.01
N PRO A 405 -3.00 -30.32 5.19
CA PRO A 405 -1.84 -30.10 4.31
C PRO A 405 -0.72 -31.14 4.52
N TYR A 406 -0.67 -31.80 5.68
CA TYR A 406 0.35 -32.80 6.02
C TYR A 406 0.00 -34.20 5.53
N GLY A 407 -1.28 -34.48 5.25
CA GLY A 407 -1.76 -35.80 4.85
C GLY A 407 -1.87 -36.80 6.02
N MET A 408 -1.91 -36.31 7.25
CA MET A 408 -1.99 -37.15 8.46
C MET A 408 -3.39 -37.71 8.72
N GLY A 409 -4.42 -36.94 8.32
CA GLY A 409 -5.81 -37.36 8.42
C GLY A 409 -6.49 -37.06 9.77
N LYS A 410 -7.76 -37.46 9.87
CA LYS A 410 -8.67 -37.03 10.93
C LYS A 410 -8.30 -37.52 12.34
N SER A 411 -7.75 -38.70 12.47
CA SER A 411 -7.50 -39.35 13.77
C SER A 411 -6.50 -38.59 14.64
N GLN A 412 -5.51 -37.95 14.02
CA GLN A 412 -4.44 -37.25 14.75
C GLN A 412 -4.82 -35.88 15.24
N ARG A 413 -5.96 -35.34 14.80
CA ARG A 413 -6.38 -33.97 15.14
C ARG A 413 -6.71 -33.74 16.62
N LEU A 414 -6.93 -34.77 17.39
CA LEU A 414 -7.15 -34.72 18.84
C LEU A 414 -5.96 -35.12 19.71
N GLU A 415 -4.82 -35.54 19.15
CA GLU A 415 -3.68 -35.95 19.94
C GLU A 415 -3.15 -34.85 20.89
N TRP A 416 -3.31 -33.57 20.50
CA TRP A 416 -2.95 -32.43 21.34
C TRP A 416 -3.81 -32.30 22.60
N THR A 417 -5.00 -32.94 22.67
CA THR A 417 -5.93 -32.88 23.81
C THR A 417 -5.61 -33.83 24.94
N GLU A 418 -4.63 -34.71 24.77
CA GLU A 418 -4.28 -35.70 25.78
C GLU A 418 -4.11 -35.06 27.19
N GLY A 419 -4.88 -35.59 28.18
CA GLY A 419 -4.92 -35.05 29.53
C GLY A 419 -5.68 -33.73 29.72
N LEU A 420 -6.38 -33.23 28.69
CA LEU A 420 -7.27 -32.08 28.78
C LEU A 420 -8.71 -32.53 28.58
N ASP A 421 -9.62 -32.01 29.40
CA ASP A 421 -11.07 -32.20 29.21
C ASP A 421 -11.58 -31.14 28.22
N ILE A 422 -11.73 -31.53 26.95
CA ILE A 422 -12.13 -30.65 25.86
C ILE A 422 -13.44 -31.10 25.28
N LYS A 423 -14.43 -30.22 25.29
CA LYS A 423 -15.76 -30.45 24.71
C LYS A 423 -15.66 -30.56 23.19
N LYS A 424 -16.51 -31.37 22.59
CA LYS A 424 -16.70 -31.39 21.15
C LYS A 424 -17.95 -30.60 20.79
N ALA A 425 -17.81 -29.60 19.94
CA ALA A 425 -18.90 -28.75 19.47
C ALA A 425 -19.93 -29.52 18.58
N THR A 426 -19.56 -30.73 18.16
CA THR A 426 -20.47 -31.68 17.49
C THR A 426 -21.40 -32.45 18.45
N GLU A 427 -21.09 -32.45 19.74
CA GLU A 427 -21.83 -33.22 20.77
C GLU A 427 -22.54 -32.30 21.78
N GLU A 428 -22.00 -31.06 21.99
CA GLU A 428 -22.52 -30.11 22.97
C GLU A 428 -22.55 -28.70 22.40
N GLU A 429 -23.54 -27.90 22.81
CA GLU A 429 -23.57 -26.46 22.49
C GLU A 429 -22.50 -25.70 23.29
N VAL A 430 -21.74 -24.85 22.60
CA VAL A 430 -20.66 -24.05 23.17
C VAL A 430 -20.77 -22.59 22.76
N GLU A 431 -20.28 -21.68 23.60
CA GLU A 431 -20.25 -20.24 23.26
C GLU A 431 -19.26 -19.94 22.13
N TYR A 432 -18.07 -20.55 22.21
CA TYR A 432 -17.00 -20.39 21.21
C TYR A 432 -16.64 -21.72 20.60
N LEU A 433 -16.58 -21.76 19.29
CA LEU A 433 -15.86 -22.82 18.59
C LEU A 433 -14.36 -22.47 18.57
N TYR A 434 -13.51 -23.30 19.17
CA TYR A 434 -12.07 -23.19 18.98
C TYR A 434 -11.67 -23.91 17.69
N TRP A 435 -11.47 -23.14 16.63
CA TRP A 435 -10.87 -23.61 15.38
C TRP A 435 -9.36 -23.74 15.56
N VAL A 436 -8.89 -24.95 15.79
CA VAL A 436 -7.48 -25.23 16.14
C VAL A 436 -6.55 -24.96 14.96
N GLY A 437 -6.98 -25.30 13.76
CA GLY A 437 -6.20 -25.20 12.53
C GLY A 437 -5.22 -26.36 12.36
N CYS A 438 -4.81 -26.60 11.11
CA CYS A 438 -4.02 -27.78 10.77
C CYS A 438 -2.64 -27.79 11.45
N VAL A 439 -1.94 -26.67 11.47
CA VAL A 439 -0.58 -26.59 12.00
C VAL A 439 -0.58 -26.81 13.52
N ALA A 440 -1.48 -26.14 14.25
CA ALA A 440 -1.55 -26.26 15.70
C ALA A 440 -2.10 -27.62 16.17
N SER A 441 -2.83 -28.36 15.32
CA SER A 441 -3.33 -29.69 15.66
C SER A 441 -2.41 -30.84 15.27
N LEU A 442 -1.62 -30.70 14.22
CA LEU A 442 -0.88 -31.81 13.59
C LEU A 442 0.64 -31.71 13.74
N ASP A 443 1.20 -30.52 13.87
CA ASP A 443 2.63 -30.34 14.07
C ASP A 443 3.00 -30.40 15.55
N ASP A 444 3.93 -31.26 15.91
CA ASP A 444 4.28 -31.58 17.31
C ASP A 444 4.71 -30.36 18.12
N ARG A 445 5.45 -29.43 17.48
CA ARG A 445 5.84 -28.19 18.15
C ARG A 445 4.65 -27.27 18.38
N ASN A 446 3.82 -27.12 17.37
CA ASN A 446 2.69 -26.20 17.37
C ASN A 446 1.49 -26.74 18.18
N ARG A 447 1.40 -28.04 18.47
CA ARG A 447 0.43 -28.60 19.43
C ARG A 447 0.49 -27.93 20.80
N LYS A 448 1.66 -27.41 21.20
CA LYS A 448 1.82 -26.60 22.43
C LYS A 448 0.98 -25.33 22.40
N ILE A 449 0.82 -24.71 21.21
CA ILE A 449 -0.07 -23.55 21.04
C ILE A 449 -1.52 -23.96 21.30
N ALA A 450 -1.98 -25.05 20.66
CA ALA A 450 -3.36 -25.54 20.85
C ALA A 450 -3.66 -25.80 22.31
N ARG A 451 -2.77 -26.50 23.02
CA ARG A 451 -2.87 -26.76 24.45
C ARG A 451 -2.88 -25.48 25.30
N SER A 452 -1.99 -24.55 24.98
CA SER A 452 -1.89 -23.30 25.72
C SER A 452 -3.15 -22.44 25.59
N VAL A 453 -3.69 -22.31 24.37
CA VAL A 453 -4.94 -21.58 24.12
C VAL A 453 -6.09 -22.25 24.89
N ALA A 454 -6.26 -23.57 24.76
CA ALA A 454 -7.30 -24.30 25.46
C ALA A 454 -7.20 -24.12 26.99
N THR A 455 -5.99 -24.25 27.55
CA THR A 455 -5.75 -24.05 28.98
C THR A 455 -6.10 -22.63 29.45
N VAL A 456 -5.74 -21.62 28.66
CA VAL A 456 -6.10 -20.21 28.98
C VAL A 456 -7.62 -20.02 28.98
N LEU A 457 -8.32 -20.59 27.99
CA LEU A 457 -9.78 -20.51 27.91
C LEU A 457 -10.47 -21.25 29.07
N GLN A 458 -9.97 -22.44 29.44
CA GLN A 458 -10.47 -23.19 30.59
C GLN A 458 -10.30 -22.41 31.90
N LYS A 459 -9.09 -21.90 32.15
CA LYS A 459 -8.78 -21.08 33.36
C LYS A 459 -9.61 -19.80 33.41
N ALA A 460 -9.96 -19.22 32.28
CA ALA A 460 -10.83 -18.05 32.18
C ALA A 460 -12.33 -18.38 32.31
N GLY A 461 -12.71 -19.66 32.45
CA GLY A 461 -14.10 -20.09 32.53
C GLY A 461 -14.91 -19.87 31.23
N VAL A 462 -14.25 -19.86 30.08
CA VAL A 462 -14.89 -19.69 28.78
C VAL A 462 -15.50 -21.03 28.33
N SER A 463 -16.77 -21.01 27.95
CA SER A 463 -17.41 -22.17 27.30
C SER A 463 -16.93 -22.31 25.87
N PHE A 464 -16.12 -23.31 25.56
CA PHE A 464 -15.64 -23.58 24.21
C PHE A 464 -15.60 -25.08 23.91
N GLY A 465 -15.60 -25.40 22.62
CA GLY A 465 -15.42 -26.76 22.13
C GLY A 465 -14.67 -26.78 20.80
N VAL A 466 -14.27 -27.95 20.35
CA VAL A 466 -13.55 -28.17 19.09
C VAL A 466 -14.35 -29.08 18.17
N LEU A 467 -14.08 -29.02 16.86
CA LEU A 467 -14.67 -29.96 15.89
C LEU A 467 -13.97 -31.34 15.94
N GLY A 468 -12.75 -31.40 16.44
CA GLY A 468 -11.95 -32.61 16.50
C GLY A 468 -11.72 -33.25 15.13
N PRO A 469 -12.10 -34.54 14.91
CA PRO A 469 -11.90 -35.23 13.63
C PRO A 469 -12.67 -34.59 12.46
N GLU A 470 -13.73 -33.83 12.72
CA GLU A 470 -14.53 -33.16 11.67
C GLU A 470 -13.93 -31.83 11.23
N GLU A 471 -12.94 -31.31 11.95
CA GLU A 471 -12.22 -30.10 11.51
C GLU A 471 -11.38 -30.39 10.25
N LYS A 472 -11.66 -29.67 9.18
CA LYS A 472 -10.85 -29.68 7.95
C LYS A 472 -9.97 -28.44 7.90
N CYS A 473 -9.03 -28.38 6.94
CA CYS A 473 -8.28 -27.14 6.67
C CYS A 473 -9.26 -25.99 6.33
N CYS A 474 -8.92 -24.77 6.72
CA CYS A 474 -9.70 -23.58 6.32
C CYS A 474 -9.60 -23.26 4.81
N GLY A 475 -8.66 -23.86 4.08
CA GLY A 475 -8.47 -23.64 2.64
C GLY A 475 -7.51 -22.48 2.28
N ASP A 476 -6.93 -21.76 3.27
CA ASP A 476 -5.99 -20.66 2.97
C ASP A 476 -4.87 -21.06 1.99
N PRO A 477 -4.19 -22.22 2.12
CA PRO A 477 -3.14 -22.61 1.17
C PRO A 477 -3.66 -22.75 -0.26
N LEU A 478 -4.86 -23.27 -0.46
CA LEU A 478 -5.49 -23.39 -1.79
C LEU A 478 -5.80 -22.01 -2.38
N ARG A 479 -6.48 -21.17 -1.59
CA ARG A 479 -6.87 -19.82 -2.00
C ARG A 479 -5.68 -18.96 -2.37
N ARG A 480 -4.59 -19.00 -1.55
CA ARG A 480 -3.40 -18.17 -1.78
C ARG A 480 -2.48 -18.69 -2.88
N THR A 481 -2.62 -19.93 -3.27
CA THR A 481 -1.90 -20.50 -4.43
C THR A 481 -2.71 -20.46 -5.73
N GLY A 482 -3.98 -20.04 -5.69
CA GLY A 482 -4.83 -19.88 -6.88
C GLY A 482 -5.63 -21.13 -7.26
N ASN A 483 -5.67 -22.17 -6.40
CA ASN A 483 -6.49 -23.36 -6.63
C ASN A 483 -7.91 -23.12 -6.09
N GLU A 484 -8.68 -22.33 -6.85
CA GLU A 484 -10.01 -21.89 -6.43
C GLU A 484 -11.02 -23.02 -6.37
N TYR A 485 -10.93 -24.01 -7.29
CA TYR A 485 -11.86 -25.13 -7.33
C TYR A 485 -11.83 -25.94 -6.02
N GLN A 486 -10.64 -26.41 -5.66
CA GLN A 486 -10.49 -27.15 -4.40
C GLN A 486 -10.76 -26.28 -3.16
N TYR A 487 -10.48 -24.98 -3.25
CA TYR A 487 -10.80 -24.06 -2.17
C TYR A 487 -12.29 -23.96 -1.94
N PHE A 488 -13.09 -23.74 -2.99
CA PHE A 488 -14.54 -23.60 -2.87
C PHE A 488 -15.17 -24.87 -2.32
N GLU A 489 -14.84 -26.03 -2.89
CA GLU A 489 -15.33 -27.33 -2.41
C GLU A 489 -15.09 -27.54 -0.89
N LEU A 490 -13.85 -27.24 -0.45
CA LEU A 490 -13.47 -27.38 0.95
C LEU A 490 -14.15 -26.33 1.84
N ALA A 491 -14.24 -25.08 1.38
CA ALA A 491 -14.78 -23.97 2.14
C ALA A 491 -16.31 -24.07 2.28
N GLU A 492 -17.03 -24.47 1.24
CA GLU A 492 -18.47 -24.70 1.28
C GLU A 492 -18.82 -25.78 2.29
N GLY A 493 -18.14 -26.95 2.25
CA GLY A 493 -18.36 -28.00 3.22
C GLY A 493 -18.05 -27.59 4.67
N ASN A 494 -17.07 -26.71 4.87
CA ASN A 494 -16.81 -26.13 6.20
C ASN A 494 -17.92 -25.17 6.64
N VAL A 495 -18.38 -24.31 5.74
CA VAL A 495 -19.45 -23.32 6.02
C VAL A 495 -20.79 -24.03 6.32
N GLU A 496 -21.12 -25.10 5.58
CA GLU A 496 -22.31 -25.92 5.83
C GLU A 496 -22.24 -26.55 7.21
N LEU A 497 -21.17 -27.25 7.55
CA LEU A 497 -20.98 -27.86 8.87
C LEU A 497 -21.12 -26.83 10.00
N LEU A 498 -20.48 -25.67 9.86
CA LEU A 498 -20.54 -24.62 10.89
C LEU A 498 -21.95 -24.04 11.05
N LYS A 499 -22.72 -23.94 9.96
CA LYS A 499 -24.13 -23.51 9.99
C LYS A 499 -25.02 -24.56 10.63
N GLU A 500 -24.86 -25.84 10.29
CA GLU A 500 -25.60 -26.98 10.89
C GLU A 500 -25.38 -27.05 12.39
N LEU A 501 -24.18 -26.82 12.88
CA LEU A 501 -23.81 -26.78 14.30
C LEU A 501 -24.26 -25.46 15.00
N GLY A 502 -24.84 -24.52 14.28
CA GLY A 502 -25.29 -23.24 14.84
C GLY A 502 -24.17 -22.35 15.36
N VAL A 503 -22.94 -22.53 14.87
CA VAL A 503 -21.76 -21.78 15.31
C VAL A 503 -21.94 -20.29 15.02
N LYS A 504 -21.74 -19.45 16.04
CA LYS A 504 -21.80 -17.98 15.92
C LYS A 504 -20.44 -17.32 16.15
N LYS A 505 -19.67 -17.81 17.14
CA LYS A 505 -18.38 -17.26 17.52
C LYS A 505 -17.28 -18.29 17.33
N ILE A 506 -16.20 -17.86 16.70
CA ILE A 506 -15.02 -18.71 16.44
C ILE A 506 -13.79 -18.03 17.02
N VAL A 507 -12.93 -18.78 17.72
CA VAL A 507 -11.61 -18.34 18.13
C VAL A 507 -10.55 -19.21 17.47
N THR A 508 -9.46 -18.62 16.99
CA THR A 508 -8.34 -19.35 16.37
C THR A 508 -7.01 -18.71 16.71
N ALA A 509 -5.95 -19.52 16.79
CA ALA A 509 -4.58 -19.04 16.99
C ALA A 509 -3.85 -18.74 15.67
N CYS A 510 -4.40 -19.16 14.55
CA CYS A 510 -3.76 -18.96 13.24
C CYS A 510 -4.34 -17.75 12.51
N PRO A 511 -3.54 -16.70 12.23
CA PRO A 511 -4.01 -15.54 11.46
C PRO A 511 -4.46 -15.86 10.03
N HIS A 512 -3.97 -16.94 9.45
CA HIS A 512 -4.41 -17.43 8.14
C HIS A 512 -5.83 -17.98 8.24
N CYS A 513 -6.12 -18.84 9.23
CA CYS A 513 -7.48 -19.32 9.50
C CYS A 513 -8.39 -18.14 9.88
N TYR A 514 -7.93 -17.23 10.74
CA TYR A 514 -8.66 -16.02 11.12
C TYR A 514 -9.10 -15.21 9.90
N ASN A 515 -8.17 -14.95 8.97
CA ASN A 515 -8.46 -14.21 7.75
C ASN A 515 -9.47 -14.95 6.84
N THR A 516 -9.27 -16.24 6.63
CA THR A 516 -10.11 -17.05 5.75
C THR A 516 -11.53 -17.17 6.29
N LEU A 517 -11.67 -17.53 7.57
CA LEU A 517 -12.98 -17.67 8.24
C LEU A 517 -13.73 -16.34 8.31
N LYS A 518 -13.02 -15.23 8.55
CA LYS A 518 -13.62 -13.90 8.71
C LYS A 518 -13.95 -13.24 7.38
N ASN A 519 -13.01 -13.27 6.44
CA ASN A 519 -13.07 -12.45 5.23
C ASN A 519 -13.43 -13.24 3.97
N ASP A 520 -12.81 -14.43 3.78
CA ASP A 520 -13.04 -15.20 2.56
C ASP A 520 -14.35 -16.00 2.65
N TYR A 521 -14.70 -16.59 3.81
CA TYR A 521 -15.96 -17.32 4.00
C TYR A 521 -17.21 -16.41 3.98
N ALA A 522 -17.06 -15.13 4.26
CA ALA A 522 -18.14 -14.16 4.09
C ALA A 522 -18.69 -14.12 2.65
N GLN A 523 -17.84 -14.44 1.65
CA GLN A 523 -18.23 -14.55 0.24
C GLN A 523 -19.15 -15.76 -0.05
N LEU A 524 -19.14 -16.77 0.85
CA LEU A 524 -19.98 -17.96 0.80
C LEU A 524 -21.23 -17.81 1.70
N GLY A 525 -21.60 -16.59 2.05
CA GLY A 525 -22.74 -16.31 2.92
C GLY A 525 -22.55 -16.76 4.37
N ALA A 526 -21.33 -16.91 4.83
CA ALA A 526 -21.01 -17.14 6.23
C ALA A 526 -20.94 -15.80 6.98
N ASN A 527 -21.52 -15.75 8.19
CA ASN A 527 -21.52 -14.56 9.04
C ASN A 527 -21.14 -14.95 10.46
N PHE A 528 -19.88 -15.38 10.63
CA PHE A 528 -19.33 -15.76 11.93
C PHE A 528 -18.59 -14.57 12.57
N GLU A 529 -18.74 -14.43 13.89
CA GLU A 529 -17.90 -13.53 14.68
C GLU A 529 -16.57 -14.25 14.97
N VAL A 530 -15.52 -13.89 14.25
CA VAL A 530 -14.22 -14.57 14.36
C VAL A 530 -13.25 -13.73 15.18
N PHE A 531 -12.67 -14.34 16.21
CA PHE A 531 -11.65 -13.75 17.10
C PHE A 531 -10.31 -14.42 16.86
N HIS A 532 -9.28 -13.63 16.81
CA HIS A 532 -7.95 -14.17 17.01
C HIS A 532 -7.70 -14.39 18.52
N HIS A 533 -6.97 -15.45 18.89
CA HIS A 533 -6.77 -15.77 20.31
C HIS A 533 -6.20 -14.59 21.12
N THR A 534 -5.36 -13.75 20.52
CA THR A 534 -4.82 -12.56 21.20
C THR A 534 -5.88 -11.51 21.52
N GLU A 535 -6.91 -11.36 20.68
CA GLU A 535 -8.03 -10.45 20.93
C GLU A 535 -8.86 -10.98 22.11
N LEU A 536 -9.14 -12.29 22.13
CA LEU A 536 -9.91 -12.90 23.22
C LEU A 536 -9.12 -12.89 24.53
N ILE A 537 -7.83 -13.23 24.52
CA ILE A 537 -6.96 -13.16 25.72
C ILE A 537 -6.90 -11.72 26.26
N ALA A 538 -6.71 -10.73 25.41
CA ALA A 538 -6.70 -9.33 25.81
C ALA A 538 -8.03 -8.91 26.47
N LYS A 539 -9.16 -9.32 25.91
CA LYS A 539 -10.50 -9.09 26.45
C LYS A 539 -10.68 -9.75 27.81
N LEU A 540 -10.33 -11.02 27.95
CA LEU A 540 -10.43 -11.78 29.21
C LEU A 540 -9.56 -11.17 30.31
N ALA A 541 -8.38 -10.66 29.97
CA ALA A 541 -7.51 -9.97 30.89
C ALA A 541 -8.10 -8.60 31.33
N GLN A 542 -8.70 -7.84 30.43
CA GLN A 542 -9.40 -6.60 30.74
C GLN A 542 -10.64 -6.82 31.63
N GLU A 543 -11.36 -7.92 31.40
CA GLU A 543 -12.50 -8.34 32.21
C GLU A 543 -12.07 -8.90 33.60
N GLY A 544 -10.78 -9.07 33.84
CA GLY A 544 -10.23 -9.62 35.08
C GLY A 544 -10.43 -11.14 35.25
N LYS A 545 -10.85 -11.84 34.17
CA LYS A 545 -11.03 -13.30 34.18
C LYS A 545 -9.71 -14.06 34.18
N ILE A 546 -8.65 -13.46 33.70
CA ILE A 546 -7.28 -13.93 33.82
C ILE A 546 -6.39 -12.81 34.35
N LYS A 547 -5.42 -13.18 35.20
CA LYS A 547 -4.41 -12.22 35.72
C LYS A 547 -3.03 -12.71 35.34
N ILE A 548 -2.31 -11.90 34.59
CA ILE A 548 -0.93 -12.20 34.18
C ILE A 548 0.01 -11.75 35.28
N ASN A 549 0.55 -12.70 36.04
CA ASN A 549 1.36 -12.45 37.24
C ASN A 549 2.82 -12.95 37.10
N ALA A 550 3.39 -12.90 35.91
CA ALA A 550 4.77 -13.32 35.69
C ALA A 550 5.66 -12.18 35.19
N ASN A 551 6.95 -12.46 35.19
CA ASN A 551 7.97 -11.60 34.63
C ASN A 551 8.41 -12.14 33.26
N LEU A 552 8.76 -11.24 32.34
CA LEU A 552 9.52 -11.63 31.16
C LEU A 552 10.97 -11.97 31.56
N GLU A 553 11.52 -12.98 30.95
CA GLU A 553 12.92 -13.36 31.12
C GLU A 553 13.77 -12.67 30.06
N GLY A 554 14.73 -11.83 30.46
CA GLY A 554 15.60 -11.11 29.56
C GLY A 554 14.86 -10.12 28.63
N ILE A 555 15.40 -9.93 27.43
CA ILE A 555 14.81 -9.09 26.39
C ILE A 555 13.82 -9.91 25.56
N THR A 556 12.57 -9.49 25.57
CA THR A 556 11.49 -10.07 24.78
C THR A 556 11.07 -9.13 23.68
N THR A 557 10.88 -9.63 22.47
CA THR A 557 10.39 -8.87 21.33
C THR A 557 9.18 -9.56 20.70
N TYR A 558 8.39 -8.80 19.93
CA TYR A 558 7.22 -9.33 19.24
C TYR A 558 7.40 -9.29 17.73
N HIS A 559 7.14 -10.43 17.09
CA HIS A 559 7.03 -10.53 15.64
C HIS A 559 5.58 -10.36 15.22
N ASP A 560 5.28 -9.28 14.49
CA ASP A 560 3.96 -9.04 13.92
C ASP A 560 3.65 -10.04 12.78
N PRO A 561 2.72 -11.00 12.96
CA PRO A 561 2.25 -11.83 11.85
C PRO A 561 1.54 -10.95 10.82
N CYS A 562 1.96 -11.06 9.56
CA CYS A 562 1.45 -10.16 8.52
C CYS A 562 -0.07 -10.28 8.30
N TYR A 563 -0.64 -11.48 8.42
CA TYR A 563 -2.08 -11.71 8.28
C TYR A 563 -2.89 -11.19 9.47
N LEU A 564 -2.32 -11.15 10.67
CA LEU A 564 -2.96 -10.53 11.82
C LEU A 564 -2.87 -8.99 11.74
N GLY A 565 -1.65 -8.47 11.61
CA GLY A 565 -1.39 -7.03 11.60
C GLY A 565 -1.77 -6.34 10.29
N ARG A 566 -0.94 -6.47 9.23
CA ARG A 566 -1.16 -5.71 7.98
C ARG A 566 -2.47 -6.03 7.28
N VAL A 567 -2.86 -7.30 7.25
CA VAL A 567 -4.08 -7.75 6.57
C VAL A 567 -5.32 -7.39 7.37
N ASN A 568 -5.37 -7.73 8.67
CA ASN A 568 -6.55 -7.58 9.51
C ASN A 568 -6.48 -6.42 10.53
N GLN A 569 -5.40 -5.64 10.55
CA GLN A 569 -5.20 -4.44 11.38
C GLN A 569 -5.23 -4.70 12.91
N VAL A 570 -4.93 -5.92 13.34
CA VAL A 570 -4.85 -6.29 14.76
C VAL A 570 -3.40 -6.15 15.24
N PHE A 571 -3.06 -4.99 15.80
CA PHE A 571 -1.71 -4.67 16.31
C PHE A 571 -1.69 -4.51 17.83
N ASP A 572 -2.77 -3.94 18.40
CA ASP A 572 -2.80 -3.54 19.80
C ASP A 572 -3.10 -4.70 20.75
N ALA A 573 -3.96 -5.64 20.34
CA ALA A 573 -4.35 -6.77 21.20
C ALA A 573 -3.15 -7.62 21.65
N PRO A 574 -2.24 -8.11 20.77
CA PRO A 574 -1.07 -8.84 21.22
C PRO A 574 -0.15 -8.01 22.13
N ARG A 575 0.03 -6.72 21.83
CA ARG A 575 0.86 -5.82 22.65
C ARG A 575 0.26 -5.55 24.02
N SER A 576 -1.07 -5.40 24.10
CA SER A 576 -1.76 -5.23 25.38
C SER A 576 -1.57 -6.44 26.31
N VAL A 577 -1.46 -7.65 25.74
CA VAL A 577 -1.16 -8.87 26.52
C VAL A 577 0.29 -8.87 26.99
N VAL A 578 1.26 -8.61 26.09
CA VAL A 578 2.69 -8.62 26.46
C VAL A 578 3.01 -7.52 27.49
N ASN A 579 2.38 -6.37 27.40
CA ASN A 579 2.61 -5.25 28.32
C ASN A 579 2.05 -5.48 29.74
N GLN A 580 1.27 -6.56 29.99
CA GLN A 580 0.81 -6.90 31.34
C GLN A 580 1.88 -7.62 32.17
N PHE A 581 2.95 -8.09 31.58
CA PHE A 581 4.06 -8.72 32.32
C PHE A 581 4.83 -7.67 33.14
N LYS A 582 5.10 -7.99 34.41
CA LYS A 582 5.55 -7.02 35.42
C LYS A 582 7.02 -6.63 35.34
N LYS A 583 7.89 -7.54 34.93
CA LYS A 583 9.35 -7.34 34.84
C LYS A 583 9.90 -7.95 33.56
N GLY A 584 11.05 -7.46 33.16
CA GLY A 584 11.70 -7.78 31.90
C GLY A 584 11.57 -6.62 30.91
N SER A 585 12.35 -6.68 29.85
CA SER A 585 12.36 -5.63 28.83
C SER A 585 11.61 -6.11 27.60
N TYR A 586 10.45 -5.50 27.33
CA TYR A 586 9.84 -5.60 26.00
C TYR A 586 10.46 -4.55 25.08
N VAL A 587 11.04 -4.99 23.96
CA VAL A 587 11.72 -4.13 22.99
C VAL A 587 11.21 -4.46 21.59
N GLU A 588 10.70 -3.46 20.88
CA GLU A 588 10.30 -3.63 19.48
C GLU A 588 11.51 -3.78 18.57
N MET A 589 11.43 -4.68 17.59
CA MET A 589 12.40 -4.73 16.50
C MET A 589 12.31 -3.46 15.62
N GLY A 590 13.34 -3.15 14.86
CA GLY A 590 13.39 -1.94 14.02
C GLY A 590 12.21 -1.81 13.05
N ARG A 591 11.74 -2.93 12.50
CA ARG A 591 10.53 -3.02 11.67
C ARG A 591 9.41 -3.71 12.43
N HIS A 592 8.37 -2.99 12.78
CA HIS A 592 7.21 -3.45 13.55
C HIS A 592 5.90 -2.86 13.02
N HIS A 593 4.74 -3.33 13.47
CA HIS A 593 3.42 -2.91 13.01
C HIS A 593 3.29 -3.07 11.47
N ASP A 594 2.82 -2.03 10.79
CA ASP A 594 2.68 -2.02 9.32
C ASP A 594 4.00 -2.28 8.57
N GLU A 595 5.14 -1.91 9.17
CA GLU A 595 6.46 -2.09 8.60
C GLU A 595 7.11 -3.44 8.96
N GLY A 596 6.44 -4.27 9.79
CA GLY A 596 6.96 -5.57 10.22
C GLY A 596 7.46 -6.43 9.06
N PHE A 597 8.62 -7.06 9.21
CA PHE A 597 9.17 -7.95 8.18
C PHE A 597 8.46 -9.30 8.19
N CYS A 598 8.16 -9.87 7.02
CA CYS A 598 7.47 -11.14 6.89
C CYS A 598 8.37 -12.31 7.28
N CYS A 599 7.79 -13.33 7.93
CA CYS A 599 8.50 -14.58 8.25
C CYS A 599 8.80 -15.47 7.03
N GLY A 600 8.11 -15.26 5.90
CA GLY A 600 8.29 -16.03 4.68
C GLY A 600 7.28 -17.15 4.45
N GLY A 601 6.48 -17.55 5.44
CA GLY A 601 5.60 -18.72 5.34
C GLY A 601 4.28 -18.54 4.58
N GLY A 602 3.88 -17.29 4.27
CA GLY A 602 2.61 -17.01 3.57
C GLY A 602 2.63 -17.31 2.06
N GLY A 603 1.45 -17.20 1.41
CA GLY A 603 1.32 -17.35 -0.05
C GLY A 603 1.66 -18.74 -0.59
N GLY A 604 1.49 -19.78 0.21
CA GLY A 604 1.85 -21.15 -0.14
C GLY A 604 3.33 -21.50 0.12
N ARG A 605 4.16 -20.52 0.50
CA ARG A 605 5.61 -20.71 0.66
C ARG A 605 6.00 -21.64 1.80
N MET A 606 5.14 -21.80 2.82
CA MET A 606 5.32 -22.78 3.90
C MET A 606 5.47 -24.22 3.39
N TRP A 607 4.91 -24.48 2.21
CA TRP A 607 4.84 -25.81 1.59
C TRP A 607 5.78 -25.97 0.40
N MET A 608 6.66 -24.99 0.16
CA MET A 608 7.61 -24.96 -0.95
C MET A 608 9.02 -24.85 -0.40
N GLU A 609 9.97 -25.47 -1.07
CA GLU A 609 11.38 -25.30 -0.73
C GLU A 609 11.82 -23.86 -0.97
N GLU A 610 12.64 -23.34 -0.09
CA GLU A 610 13.21 -22.01 -0.21
C GLU A 610 14.67 -22.08 -0.62
N HIS A 611 14.91 -21.79 -1.88
CA HIS A 611 16.24 -21.58 -2.42
C HIS A 611 16.65 -20.13 -2.15
N HIS A 612 17.94 -19.81 -2.18
CA HIS A 612 18.52 -18.51 -1.88
C HIS A 612 18.44 -18.09 -0.40
N LEU A 613 18.64 -16.79 -0.14
CA LEU A 613 18.56 -16.24 1.20
C LEU A 613 17.12 -16.36 1.75
N ARG A 614 16.99 -16.93 2.96
CA ARG A 614 15.67 -17.14 3.56
C ARG A 614 15.15 -15.90 4.26
N MET A 615 13.85 -15.64 4.13
CA MET A 615 13.21 -14.44 4.70
C MET A 615 13.23 -14.45 6.22
N ASN A 616 13.00 -15.60 6.84
CA ASN A 616 13.02 -15.78 8.29
C ASN A 616 14.39 -15.43 8.90
N HIS A 617 15.49 -15.67 8.18
CA HIS A 617 16.84 -15.30 8.63
C HIS A 617 16.96 -13.79 8.86
N LEU A 618 16.55 -12.97 7.87
CA LEU A 618 16.59 -11.50 8.03
C LEU A 618 15.71 -11.01 9.20
N ARG A 619 14.62 -11.72 9.48
CA ARG A 619 13.77 -11.36 10.60
C ARG A 619 14.41 -11.70 11.95
N ILE A 620 15.04 -12.86 12.06
CA ILE A 620 15.79 -13.23 13.29
C ILE A 620 17.03 -12.36 13.47
N ASP A 621 17.72 -11.98 12.40
CA ASP A 621 18.84 -11.04 12.48
C ASP A 621 18.44 -9.70 13.13
N GLU A 622 17.20 -9.20 12.93
CA GLU A 622 16.68 -8.04 13.65
C GLU A 622 16.48 -8.30 15.16
N ALA A 623 16.05 -9.49 15.53
CA ALA A 623 15.91 -9.88 16.93
C ALA A 623 17.29 -10.03 17.61
N ILE A 624 18.26 -10.58 16.90
CA ILE A 624 19.66 -10.70 17.35
C ILE A 624 20.25 -9.30 17.57
N ALA A 625 20.00 -8.37 16.65
CA ALA A 625 20.53 -7.00 16.73
C ALA A 625 20.08 -6.22 17.99
N ILE A 626 18.94 -6.59 18.57
CA ILE A 626 18.46 -6.00 19.84
C ILE A 626 18.75 -6.90 21.06
N ASN A 627 19.56 -7.97 20.89
CA ASN A 627 19.90 -8.96 21.90
C ASN A 627 18.65 -9.64 22.53
N ALA A 628 17.63 -9.92 21.75
CA ALA A 628 16.42 -10.57 22.23
C ALA A 628 16.71 -11.99 22.70
N ASN A 629 16.20 -12.39 23.87
CA ASN A 629 16.22 -13.76 24.37
C ASN A 629 14.96 -14.54 23.98
N THR A 630 13.85 -13.81 23.78
CA THR A 630 12.58 -14.41 23.40
C THR A 630 11.93 -13.62 22.25
N VAL A 631 11.60 -14.32 21.17
CA VAL A 631 10.78 -13.80 20.09
C VAL A 631 9.36 -14.33 20.26
N VAL A 632 8.43 -13.46 20.63
CA VAL A 632 7.02 -13.81 20.77
C VAL A 632 6.31 -13.58 19.43
N THR A 633 5.47 -14.51 19.04
CA THR A 633 4.60 -14.38 17.88
C THR A 633 3.16 -14.78 18.21
N ALA A 634 2.25 -14.64 17.29
CA ALA A 634 0.86 -15.03 17.42
C ALA A 634 0.38 -15.69 16.11
N CYS A 635 1.16 -16.66 15.63
CA CYS A 635 0.90 -17.40 14.40
C CYS A 635 1.72 -18.69 14.37
N PRO A 636 1.10 -19.86 14.19
CA PRO A 636 1.81 -21.13 14.08
C PRO A 636 2.83 -21.16 12.94
N TYR A 637 2.49 -20.60 11.76
CA TYR A 637 3.46 -20.50 10.63
C TYR A 637 4.67 -19.65 11.01
N CYS A 638 4.41 -18.48 11.61
CA CYS A 638 5.52 -17.61 12.03
C CYS A 638 6.38 -18.29 13.10
N LEU A 639 5.78 -19.04 14.03
CA LEU A 639 6.52 -19.76 15.07
C LEU A 639 7.50 -20.77 14.46
N THR A 640 7.02 -21.62 13.55
CA THR A 640 7.87 -22.57 12.83
C THR A 640 9.01 -21.87 12.10
N MET A 641 8.69 -20.80 11.34
CA MET A 641 9.71 -20.05 10.60
C MET A 641 10.74 -19.37 11.52
N MET A 642 10.33 -18.87 12.70
CA MET A 642 11.27 -18.27 13.65
C MET A 642 12.16 -19.31 14.32
N GLU A 643 11.62 -20.46 14.71
CA GLU A 643 12.42 -21.56 15.30
C GLU A 643 13.46 -22.10 14.31
N ASP A 644 13.07 -22.32 13.05
CA ASP A 644 14.01 -22.72 12.01
C ASP A 644 15.16 -21.71 11.87
N ALA A 645 14.82 -20.41 11.82
CA ALA A 645 15.84 -19.37 11.67
C ALA A 645 16.75 -19.24 12.90
N ILE A 646 16.22 -19.41 14.12
CA ILE A 646 17.01 -19.45 15.36
C ILE A 646 18.01 -20.62 15.32
N LYS A 647 17.54 -21.78 14.85
CA LYS A 647 18.38 -22.97 14.67
C LYS A 647 19.46 -22.74 13.62
N ASP A 648 19.08 -22.24 12.45
CA ASP A 648 20.03 -21.96 11.36
C ASP A 648 21.06 -20.88 11.73
N ARG A 649 20.72 -19.97 12.65
CA ARG A 649 21.65 -18.95 13.21
C ARG A 649 22.43 -19.43 14.44
N GLU A 650 22.33 -20.71 14.80
CA GLU A 650 23.02 -21.32 15.96
C GLU A 650 22.75 -20.55 17.28
N LYS A 651 21.49 -20.07 17.47
CA LYS A 651 21.08 -19.28 18.64
C LYS A 651 20.18 -20.02 19.63
N THR A 652 20.00 -21.32 19.48
CA THR A 652 19.08 -22.13 20.32
C THR A 652 19.40 -22.08 21.82
N GLU A 653 20.67 -21.85 22.19
CA GLU A 653 21.09 -21.72 23.60
C GLU A 653 20.74 -20.36 24.22
N THR A 654 20.57 -19.33 23.40
CA THR A 654 20.42 -17.94 23.88
C THR A 654 19.09 -17.29 23.50
N MET A 655 18.37 -17.87 22.54
CA MET A 655 17.13 -17.33 22.01
C MET A 655 16.09 -18.45 21.83
N LYS A 656 14.83 -18.16 22.15
CA LYS A 656 13.67 -19.04 21.91
C LYS A 656 12.55 -18.28 21.21
N ALA A 657 11.75 -19.01 20.43
CA ALA A 657 10.49 -18.49 19.90
C ALA A 657 9.31 -19.09 20.69
N LEU A 658 8.31 -18.28 20.99
CA LEU A 658 7.09 -18.68 21.71
C LEU A 658 5.86 -18.05 21.07
N ASP A 659 4.74 -18.79 21.08
CA ASP A 659 3.45 -18.16 20.86
C ASP A 659 3.03 -17.37 22.11
N ILE A 660 2.26 -16.32 21.92
CA ILE A 660 1.80 -15.47 23.01
C ILE A 660 0.98 -16.28 24.05
N SER A 661 0.22 -17.29 23.61
CA SER A 661 -0.53 -18.19 24.51
C SER A 661 0.37 -19.03 25.39
N GLU A 662 1.55 -19.46 24.90
CA GLU A 662 2.54 -20.20 25.69
C GLU A 662 3.17 -19.31 26.77
N LEU A 663 3.29 -18.00 26.48
CA LEU A 663 3.77 -17.02 27.46
C LEU A 663 2.72 -16.79 28.55
N VAL A 664 1.46 -16.63 28.15
CA VAL A 664 0.34 -16.38 29.05
C VAL A 664 0.05 -17.57 29.96
N VAL A 665 0.00 -18.80 29.42
CA VAL A 665 -0.33 -19.99 30.22
C VAL A 665 0.63 -20.26 31.37
N LYS A 666 1.90 -19.84 31.23
CA LYS A 666 2.92 -19.92 32.29
C LYS A 666 2.75 -18.83 33.36
N SER A 667 1.88 -17.88 33.13
CA SER A 667 1.79 -16.64 33.88
C SER A 667 0.46 -16.44 34.59
N ILE A 668 -0.51 -17.30 34.31
CA ILE A 668 -1.84 -17.29 34.94
C ILE A 668 -1.94 -18.43 35.93
N ASP A 669 -2.48 -18.10 37.12
CA ASP A 669 -2.73 -19.09 38.20
C ASP A 669 -3.89 -20.02 37.91
#